data_35bd5ee849077631a7795a46423c703e
#
_entry.id   35bd5ee849077631a7795a46423c703e
#
_cell.length_a   1.000
_cell.length_b   1.000
_cell.length_c   1.000
_cell.angle_alpha   90.00
_cell.angle_beta   90.00
_cell.angle_gamma   90.00
#
_symmetry.space_group_name_H-M   'P 1'
#
loop_
_entity.id
_entity.type
_entity.pdbx_description
1 polymer ?
#
loop_
_entity_poly.entity_id
_entity_poly.type
_entity_poly.pdbx_seq_one_letter_code
_entity_poly.pdbx_strand_id
1 'polypeptide(L)'
;MKNKILQITKLIFFIINLFFISSLIYADEFEIEALKIEYDNKNEKLLATGDVVAKSNDGLIINAQEVIYNKKNNTLEAKKSVVIKDESSNSEIRGENILLDKEKEKILSFGKTFIYFKDNYNIVTSDIIFDRNKNTIRSNNLTSGLDKEGNKLTLDNFVYHIQNYNLRSQGKIQMIDTLNNNYFFKNIVVDVKNEKFAGSDVRVTFNKNTFDNVDNDPRLVANSAIVSKNKTIIQKGIFTTCKRNDEKCPPWQMGASQITHDKKKKTIYYKKAWLKVYDIPIMYFPKFFHPDPTVKRQSGFLMPSITNSSTIGTAINLPYYFALADHKDLTLKPKIYYNENSVIQTEYRHVTKRSKTILDASFNRGYKNTSSTKTDGSRNHLFLNSKINLDSEYFEESNAEINIQRTSNDTYLRVHNLQSELIKNDTLLNSNLDFSFLKNDMSLDLDFNVYEDLNKTDNRYEYIAPNYDFKNKLLFSEKYGNFDFKSSGYYKNYNSNVKETFLINDFLWKSNNHISYNGFISNFEGNIKNLNYESTKSTVLKNDKTNIEFAPVLSLKTSYPLKKEDNEKREIFSPTFMLRYAPLPMNNLENDQLRLTTDNLFKLNKINNETIENGATLTIGVNYNYYDKNLNLNKLESSFGQIYSFTDNTNMPTQSSLDQKTSDLVGKIKYNFTQNNSLSYNFSLDHNFNQTNYDEISSTFKVNNLVANFDYIKENNFIGDNNYLNAGLKLEIDPSNSLNFKTRKNYKTNITEFYNLQYLYENDCLKAGIEFNKSFYNDKDLEPENTLLFTLTIIPFGKINTPSLSGL
;
A
#
# COMPACT_ATOMS: atom_id res chain seq x y z
N MET A 1 -6.25 24.64 -6.67
CA MET A 1 -7.42 25.49 -6.95
C MET A 1 -7.10 26.97 -6.78
N LYS A 2 -6.55 27.44 -5.74
CA LYS A 2 -6.28 28.74 -5.23
C LYS A 2 -5.38 29.70 -5.94
N ASN A 3 -4.14 29.30 -6.21
CA ASN A 3 -3.20 30.19 -6.89
C ASN A 3 -3.63 30.50 -8.34
N LYS A 4 -4.53 29.72 -8.88
CA LYS A 4 -4.99 29.78 -10.26
C LYS A 4 -6.18 30.69 -10.50
N ILE A 5 -7.11 30.70 -9.56
CA ILE A 5 -8.22 31.68 -9.61
C ILE A 5 -7.70 33.11 -9.36
N LEU A 6 -6.71 33.23 -8.49
CA LEU A 6 -6.05 34.52 -8.23
C LEU A 6 -5.32 35.07 -9.45
N GLN A 7 -4.80 34.20 -10.32
CA GLN A 7 -4.13 34.63 -11.54
C GLN A 7 -5.09 35.05 -12.62
N ILE A 8 -6.26 34.43 -12.68
CA ILE A 8 -7.35 34.88 -13.57
C ILE A 8 -7.87 36.24 -13.12
N THR A 9 -7.97 36.43 -11.82
CA THR A 9 -8.30 37.71 -11.26
C THR A 9 -7.28 38.80 -11.68
N LYS A 10 -5.99 38.46 -11.70
CA LYS A 10 -4.94 39.37 -12.20
C LYS A 10 -5.02 39.56 -13.71
N LEU A 11 -5.39 38.56 -14.48
CA LEU A 11 -5.57 38.68 -15.93
C LEU A 11 -6.75 39.59 -16.27
N ILE A 12 -7.86 39.44 -15.61
CA ILE A 12 -9.04 40.25 -15.75
C ILE A 12 -8.77 41.69 -15.24
N PHE A 13 -8.05 41.82 -14.12
CA PHE A 13 -7.59 43.14 -13.61
C PHE A 13 -6.74 43.88 -14.61
N PHE A 14 -5.95 43.16 -15.38
CA PHE A 14 -5.05 43.80 -16.34
C PHE A 14 -5.78 44.22 -17.61
N ILE A 15 -6.76 43.46 -18.12
CA ILE A 15 -7.64 43.93 -19.23
C ILE A 15 -8.29 45.26 -18.85
N ILE A 16 -8.69 45.38 -17.63
CA ILE A 16 -9.41 46.51 -17.10
C ILE A 16 -8.51 47.73 -16.91
N ASN A 17 -7.27 47.52 -16.41
CA ASN A 17 -6.32 48.63 -16.30
C ASN A 17 -5.92 49.23 -17.64
N LEU A 18 -6.05 48.50 -18.75
CA LEU A 18 -5.76 49.01 -20.08
C LEU A 18 -6.68 50.13 -20.49
N PHE A 19 -7.93 50.08 -20.05
CA PHE A 19 -8.94 51.10 -20.40
C PHE A 19 -9.02 52.24 -19.39
N PHE A 20 -8.29 52.17 -18.27
CA PHE A 20 -8.29 53.22 -17.25
C PHE A 20 -7.54 54.49 -17.66
N ILE A 21 -6.77 54.45 -18.76
CA ILE A 21 -5.87 55.55 -19.17
C ILE A 21 -6.61 56.67 -19.91
N SER A 22 -7.90 56.47 -20.16
CA SER A 22 -8.69 57.43 -20.94
C SER A 22 -9.53 58.40 -20.12
N SER A 23 -9.25 58.59 -18.81
CA SER A 23 -10.06 59.54 -17.97
C SER A 23 -9.78 61.04 -18.11
N LEU A 24 -8.92 61.45 -19.04
CA LEU A 24 -8.62 62.80 -19.31
C LEU A 24 -8.45 63.09 -20.83
N ILE A 25 -9.49 62.75 -21.62
CA ILE A 25 -9.49 63.24 -22.98
C ILE A 25 -10.22 64.56 -22.95
N TYR A 26 -9.47 65.62 -22.74
CA TYR A 26 -9.86 66.93 -23.31
C TYR A 26 -9.89 66.74 -24.81
N ALA A 27 -10.86 67.35 -25.46
CA ALA A 27 -11.05 67.34 -26.92
C ALA A 27 -9.90 68.09 -27.63
N ASP A 28 -8.71 67.47 -27.53
CA ASP A 28 -7.53 68.05 -28.21
C ASP A 28 -7.33 67.29 -29.52
N GLU A 29 -6.90 68.05 -30.52
CA GLU A 29 -6.68 67.62 -31.88
C GLU A 29 -5.71 66.47 -31.92
N PHE A 30 -6.07 65.35 -32.69
CA PHE A 30 -5.14 64.27 -32.99
C PHE A 30 -4.04 64.85 -33.91
N GLU A 31 -2.80 64.54 -33.53
CA GLU A 31 -1.66 64.67 -34.45
C GLU A 31 -1.64 63.45 -35.35
N ILE A 32 -1.93 63.70 -36.70
CA ILE A 32 -2.05 62.64 -37.67
C ILE A 32 -0.96 62.73 -38.72
N GLU A 33 -0.12 61.75 -38.84
CA GLU A 33 0.89 61.57 -39.88
C GLU A 33 0.51 60.41 -40.80
N ALA A 34 0.62 60.60 -42.14
CA ALA A 34 0.26 59.56 -43.13
C ALA A 34 0.96 59.86 -44.46
N LEU A 35 1.05 58.85 -45.34
CA LEU A 35 1.57 58.97 -46.69
C LEU A 35 0.69 59.88 -47.55
N LYS A 36 -0.61 59.84 -47.30
CA LYS A 36 -1.58 60.69 -48.01
C LYS A 36 -2.67 61.16 -47.07
N ILE A 37 -2.93 62.42 -47.05
CA ILE A 37 -4.00 63.06 -46.24
C ILE A 37 -4.92 63.80 -47.22
N GLU A 38 -6.19 63.40 -47.21
CA GLU A 38 -7.24 64.10 -47.98
C GLU A 38 -8.22 64.73 -46.99
N TYR A 39 -8.55 66.05 -47.21
CA TYR A 39 -9.53 66.76 -46.44
C TYR A 39 -10.76 67.09 -47.27
N ASP A 40 -11.90 66.53 -46.90
CA ASP A 40 -13.19 66.84 -47.48
C ASP A 40 -13.84 68.05 -46.75
N ASN A 41 -13.70 69.25 -47.32
CA ASN A 41 -14.24 70.51 -46.75
C ASN A 41 -15.77 70.52 -46.67
N LYS A 42 -16.51 69.78 -47.50
CA LYS A 42 -17.98 69.75 -47.45
C LYS A 42 -18.52 68.93 -46.29
N ASN A 43 -17.84 67.81 -45.96
CA ASN A 43 -18.24 66.85 -44.95
C ASN A 43 -17.39 66.94 -43.65
N GLU A 44 -16.42 67.89 -43.58
CA GLU A 44 -15.48 68.09 -42.48
C GLU A 44 -14.78 66.80 -42.07
N LYS A 45 -14.40 66.00 -43.09
CA LYS A 45 -13.70 64.75 -42.86
C LYS A 45 -12.27 64.82 -43.34
N LEU A 46 -11.37 64.23 -42.50
CA LEU A 46 -9.98 64.00 -42.86
C LEU A 46 -9.84 62.49 -43.10
N LEU A 47 -9.40 62.12 -44.28
CA LEU A 47 -9.01 60.76 -44.62
C LEU A 47 -7.49 60.67 -44.71
N ALA A 48 -6.87 59.92 -43.82
CA ALA A 48 -5.44 59.56 -43.85
C ALA A 48 -5.27 58.14 -44.33
N THR A 49 -4.41 57.88 -45.29
CA THR A 49 -4.13 56.58 -45.84
C THR A 49 -2.63 56.35 -46.00
N GLY A 50 -2.24 55.10 -45.80
CA GLY A 50 -0.86 54.60 -45.90
C GLY A 50 -0.06 54.92 -44.63
N ASP A 51 0.26 53.88 -43.89
CA ASP A 51 1.06 53.91 -42.63
C ASP A 51 0.68 55.05 -41.69
N VAL A 52 -0.59 55.21 -41.42
CA VAL A 52 -1.13 56.30 -40.61
C VAL A 52 -0.75 56.15 -39.14
N VAL A 53 -0.19 57.20 -38.57
CA VAL A 53 0.07 57.29 -37.13
C VAL A 53 -0.76 58.49 -36.58
N ALA A 54 -1.71 58.19 -35.72
CA ALA A 54 -2.46 59.19 -35.00
C ALA A 54 -2.05 59.24 -33.53
N LYS A 55 -1.58 60.33 -33.03
CA LYS A 55 -1.20 60.54 -31.64
C LYS A 55 -2.20 61.43 -30.94
N SER A 56 -2.63 61.08 -29.79
CA SER A 56 -3.50 61.83 -28.93
C SER A 56 -2.70 62.46 -27.80
N ASN A 57 -3.10 63.65 -27.34
CA ASN A 57 -2.41 64.39 -26.24
C ASN A 57 -2.42 63.57 -24.91
N ASP A 58 -3.27 62.60 -24.78
CA ASP A 58 -3.36 61.67 -23.60
C ASP A 58 -2.47 60.43 -23.72
N GLY A 59 -1.55 60.37 -24.73
CA GLY A 59 -0.52 59.36 -24.86
C GLY A 59 -0.92 58.10 -25.61
N LEU A 60 -2.04 58.09 -26.33
CA LEU A 60 -2.41 57.00 -27.23
C LEU A 60 -1.73 57.18 -28.59
N ILE A 61 -1.11 56.08 -29.10
CA ILE A 61 -0.55 56.00 -30.44
C ILE A 61 -1.37 54.98 -31.23
N ILE A 62 -2.02 55.43 -32.28
CA ILE A 62 -2.86 54.59 -33.14
C ILE A 62 -2.17 54.46 -34.50
N ASN A 63 -1.78 53.25 -34.84
CA ASN A 63 -1.24 52.91 -36.17
C ASN A 63 -2.31 52.18 -36.94
N ALA A 64 -2.56 52.60 -38.16
CA ALA A 64 -3.54 51.93 -39.04
C ALA A 64 -3.18 52.16 -40.50
N GLN A 65 -3.73 51.41 -41.40
CA GLN A 65 -3.58 51.68 -42.85
C GLN A 65 -4.51 52.81 -43.35
N GLU A 66 -5.59 53.07 -42.61
CA GLU A 66 -6.59 54.04 -42.95
C GLU A 66 -7.19 54.63 -41.67
N VAL A 67 -7.25 55.99 -41.60
CA VAL A 67 -7.89 56.69 -40.50
C VAL A 67 -8.83 57.76 -41.11
N ILE A 68 -10.06 57.72 -40.65
CA ILE A 68 -11.09 58.71 -40.99
C ILE A 68 -11.42 59.50 -39.75
N TYR A 69 -11.06 60.79 -39.74
CA TYR A 69 -11.45 61.71 -38.70
C TYR A 69 -12.57 62.60 -39.17
N ASN A 70 -13.71 62.55 -38.51
CA ASN A 70 -14.88 63.33 -38.80
C ASN A 70 -15.00 64.50 -37.76
N LYS A 71 -14.64 65.70 -38.14
CA LYS A 71 -14.68 66.86 -37.22
C LYS A 71 -16.10 67.23 -36.80
N LYS A 72 -17.09 67.00 -37.68
CA LYS A 72 -18.48 67.42 -37.41
C LYS A 72 -19.09 66.52 -36.29
N ASN A 73 -18.79 65.28 -36.26
CA ASN A 73 -19.31 64.31 -35.27
C ASN A 73 -18.24 63.92 -34.20
N ASN A 74 -17.08 64.55 -34.28
CA ASN A 74 -15.92 64.28 -33.42
C ASN A 74 -15.60 62.81 -33.26
N THR A 75 -15.55 62.07 -34.39
CA THR A 75 -15.27 60.62 -34.42
C THR A 75 -14.01 60.27 -35.21
N LEU A 76 -13.15 59.42 -34.69
CA LEU A 76 -11.99 58.89 -35.39
C LEU A 76 -12.19 57.45 -35.62
N GLU A 77 -12.24 56.99 -36.86
CA GLU A 77 -12.33 55.60 -37.24
C GLU A 77 -11.00 55.17 -37.87
N ALA A 78 -10.35 54.18 -37.25
CA ALA A 78 -9.12 53.54 -37.69
C ALA A 78 -9.44 52.18 -38.27
N LYS A 79 -8.94 51.87 -39.49
CA LYS A 79 -9.24 50.63 -40.25
C LYS A 79 -7.99 49.99 -40.77
N LYS A 80 -8.09 48.66 -40.97
CA LYS A 80 -7.07 47.79 -41.52
C LYS A 80 -5.80 47.72 -40.67
N SER A 81 -5.63 46.59 -40.01
CA SER A 81 -4.44 46.32 -39.15
C SER A 81 -4.20 47.42 -38.12
N VAL A 82 -5.23 47.78 -37.40
CA VAL A 82 -5.17 48.78 -36.36
C VAL A 82 -4.36 48.29 -35.19
N VAL A 83 -3.35 49.06 -34.77
CA VAL A 83 -2.54 48.80 -33.58
C VAL A 83 -2.59 50.05 -32.69
N ILE A 84 -3.19 49.89 -31.54
CA ILE A 84 -3.18 50.98 -30.51
C ILE A 84 -2.14 50.60 -29.47
N LYS A 85 -1.19 51.51 -29.26
CA LYS A 85 -0.20 51.44 -28.20
C LYS A 85 -0.51 52.48 -27.15
N ASP A 86 -0.51 52.06 -25.92
CA ASP A 86 -0.63 52.92 -24.77
C ASP A 86 0.68 52.85 -23.98
N GLU A 87 1.44 53.94 -24.01
CA GLU A 87 2.73 54.04 -23.33
C GLU A 87 2.59 54.01 -21.81
N SER A 88 1.46 54.48 -21.27
CA SER A 88 1.24 54.55 -19.82
C SER A 88 0.97 53.19 -19.19
N SER A 89 0.29 52.31 -19.90
CA SER A 89 -0.04 50.96 -19.45
C SER A 89 0.85 49.85 -20.03
N ASN A 90 1.77 50.20 -20.95
CA ASN A 90 2.67 49.27 -21.61
C ASN A 90 1.92 48.15 -22.36
N SER A 91 0.83 48.49 -23.02
CA SER A 91 -0.11 47.55 -23.64
C SER A 91 -0.36 47.88 -25.12
N GLU A 92 -0.76 46.82 -25.86
CA GLU A 92 -1.02 46.93 -27.28
C GLU A 92 -2.35 46.25 -27.64
N ILE A 93 -3.25 46.97 -28.33
CA ILE A 93 -4.50 46.42 -28.85
C ILE A 93 -4.40 46.35 -30.36
N ARG A 94 -4.75 45.20 -30.93
CA ARG A 94 -4.81 44.99 -32.36
C ARG A 94 -6.23 44.63 -32.80
N GLY A 95 -6.70 45.24 -33.86
CA GLY A 95 -8.01 44.97 -34.42
C GLY A 95 -8.08 45.40 -35.88
N GLU A 96 -9.18 45.08 -36.55
CA GLU A 96 -9.38 45.50 -37.95
C GLU A 96 -10.07 46.84 -38.07
N ASN A 97 -10.91 47.23 -37.11
CA ASN A 97 -11.65 48.50 -37.11
C ASN A 97 -11.91 48.95 -35.69
N ILE A 98 -11.52 50.17 -35.38
CA ILE A 98 -11.75 50.80 -34.07
C ILE A 98 -12.30 52.21 -34.30
N LEU A 99 -13.44 52.51 -33.65
CA LEU A 99 -14.10 53.82 -33.67
C LEU A 99 -14.00 54.48 -32.30
N LEU A 100 -13.44 55.67 -32.29
CA LEU A 100 -13.47 56.55 -31.13
C LEU A 100 -14.59 57.62 -31.39
N ASP A 101 -15.62 57.62 -30.57
CA ASP A 101 -16.72 58.59 -30.59
C ASP A 101 -16.56 59.51 -29.36
N LYS A 102 -16.03 60.66 -29.58
CA LYS A 102 -15.73 61.65 -28.51
C LYS A 102 -16.99 62.38 -28.01
N GLU A 103 -18.02 62.49 -28.82
CA GLU A 103 -19.27 63.09 -28.36
C GLU A 103 -20.02 62.21 -27.38
N LYS A 104 -19.97 60.87 -27.61
CA LYS A 104 -20.60 59.91 -26.75
C LYS A 104 -19.66 59.32 -25.68
N GLU A 105 -18.43 59.73 -25.66
CA GLU A 105 -17.40 59.23 -24.79
C GLU A 105 -17.29 57.67 -24.89
N LYS A 106 -17.25 57.16 -26.14
CA LYS A 106 -17.19 55.70 -26.41
C LYS A 106 -16.04 55.30 -27.33
N ILE A 107 -15.37 54.19 -26.98
CA ILE A 107 -14.44 53.53 -27.85
C ILE A 107 -15.07 52.14 -28.21
N LEU A 108 -15.17 51.89 -29.50
CA LEU A 108 -15.79 50.67 -30.05
C LEU A 108 -14.79 49.95 -30.91
N SER A 109 -14.55 48.68 -30.66
CA SER A 109 -13.87 47.81 -31.64
C SER A 109 -14.89 46.97 -32.36
N PHE A 110 -14.66 46.69 -33.63
CA PHE A 110 -15.51 45.83 -34.44
C PHE A 110 -14.72 44.60 -34.91
N GLY A 111 -15.31 43.42 -34.66
CA GLY A 111 -14.68 42.16 -35.00
C GLY A 111 -13.61 41.71 -34.01
N LYS A 112 -12.78 40.78 -34.46
CA LYS A 112 -11.76 40.15 -33.61
C LYS A 112 -10.72 41.14 -33.12
N THR A 113 -10.55 41.21 -31.82
CA THR A 113 -9.65 42.12 -31.13
C THR A 113 -8.67 41.33 -30.28
N PHE A 114 -7.38 41.60 -30.42
CA PHE A 114 -6.29 41.05 -29.63
C PHE A 114 -5.72 42.11 -28.71
N ILE A 115 -5.46 41.70 -27.48
CA ILE A 115 -4.85 42.58 -26.48
C ILE A 115 -3.60 41.87 -25.94
N TYR A 116 -2.45 42.52 -26.07
CA TYR A 116 -1.16 42.05 -25.64
C TYR A 116 -0.60 42.92 -24.53
N PHE A 117 -0.05 42.24 -23.54
CA PHE A 117 0.60 42.91 -22.42
C PHE A 117 2.05 42.49 -22.33
N LYS A 118 2.93 43.37 -21.95
CA LYS A 118 4.37 43.14 -21.85
C LYS A 118 4.74 42.04 -20.86
N ASP A 119 3.84 41.70 -19.92
CA ASP A 119 3.98 40.64 -18.91
C ASP A 119 3.44 39.26 -19.38
N ASN A 120 3.31 39.06 -20.70
CA ASN A 120 2.86 37.79 -21.33
C ASN A 120 1.39 37.41 -21.06
N TYR A 121 0.49 38.35 -20.94
CA TYR A 121 -0.95 38.11 -20.96
C TYR A 121 -1.51 38.38 -22.37
N ASN A 122 -2.24 37.40 -22.90
CA ASN A 122 -2.86 37.47 -24.21
C ASN A 122 -4.37 37.28 -24.07
N ILE A 123 -5.14 38.20 -24.64
CA ILE A 123 -6.60 38.19 -24.62
C ILE A 123 -7.12 38.33 -26.02
N VAL A 124 -8.11 37.52 -26.33
CA VAL A 124 -8.83 37.55 -27.60
C VAL A 124 -10.31 37.69 -27.30
N THR A 125 -10.91 38.71 -27.87
CA THR A 125 -12.34 38.98 -27.76
C THR A 125 -12.84 39.60 -29.07
N SER A 126 -14.10 40.09 -29.13
CA SER A 126 -14.64 40.87 -30.23
C SER A 126 -15.64 41.90 -29.74
N ASP A 127 -15.82 42.97 -30.54
CA ASP A 127 -16.83 44.01 -30.34
C ASP A 127 -16.82 44.60 -28.92
N ILE A 128 -15.67 45.16 -28.51
CA ILE A 128 -15.53 45.81 -27.23
C ILE A 128 -16.24 47.18 -27.22
N ILE A 129 -16.99 47.44 -26.17
CA ILE A 129 -17.62 48.75 -25.91
C ILE A 129 -17.09 49.26 -24.59
N PHE A 130 -16.36 50.35 -24.63
CA PHE A 130 -15.99 51.14 -23.48
C PHE A 130 -16.85 52.43 -23.40
N ASP A 131 -17.72 52.49 -22.43
CA ASP A 131 -18.60 53.60 -22.13
C ASP A 131 -17.97 54.43 -20.98
N ARG A 132 -17.34 55.54 -21.30
CA ARG A 132 -16.58 56.38 -20.36
C ARG A 132 -17.50 57.11 -19.39
N ASN A 133 -18.70 57.51 -19.87
CA ASN A 133 -19.72 58.17 -19.04
C ASN A 133 -20.22 57.28 -17.94
N LYS A 134 -20.33 55.94 -18.23
CA LYS A 134 -20.80 54.94 -17.27
C LYS A 134 -19.67 54.27 -16.52
N ASN A 135 -18.44 54.60 -16.88
CA ASN A 135 -17.24 53.90 -16.36
C ASN A 135 -17.35 52.40 -16.49
N THR A 136 -17.83 51.88 -17.65
CA THR A 136 -18.03 50.44 -17.88
C THR A 136 -17.39 50.02 -19.18
N ILE A 137 -16.70 48.85 -19.11
CA ILE A 137 -16.18 48.15 -20.28
C ILE A 137 -16.94 46.83 -20.40
N ARG A 138 -17.40 46.54 -21.61
CA ARG A 138 -18.15 45.29 -21.85
C ARG A 138 -17.86 44.67 -23.21
N SER A 139 -17.99 43.38 -23.28
CA SER A 139 -18.17 42.61 -24.50
C SER A 139 -19.25 41.57 -24.28
N ASN A 140 -20.13 41.42 -25.28
CA ASN A 140 -21.17 40.39 -25.29
C ASN A 140 -20.70 39.13 -26.03
N ASN A 141 -19.47 39.07 -26.48
CA ASN A 141 -18.90 38.03 -27.28
C ASN A 141 -17.92 37.20 -26.46
N LEU A 142 -17.68 35.97 -26.97
CA LEU A 142 -16.75 35.02 -26.36
C LEU A 142 -15.36 35.67 -26.20
N THR A 143 -14.89 35.69 -24.95
CA THR A 143 -13.59 36.21 -24.57
C THR A 143 -12.72 35.09 -24.06
N SER A 144 -11.52 34.95 -24.62
CA SER A 144 -10.52 33.99 -24.15
C SER A 144 -9.29 34.71 -23.64
N GLY A 145 -8.74 34.23 -22.52
CA GLY A 145 -7.53 34.75 -21.91
C GLY A 145 -6.52 33.65 -21.64
N LEU A 146 -5.24 34.00 -21.74
CA LEU A 146 -4.13 33.14 -21.33
C LEU A 146 -3.24 33.97 -20.40
N ASP A 147 -2.97 33.46 -19.19
CA ASP A 147 -2.06 34.06 -18.25
C ASP A 147 -0.59 33.64 -18.49
N LYS A 148 0.33 34.32 -17.81
CA LYS A 148 1.76 34.03 -17.87
C LYS A 148 2.15 32.62 -17.35
N GLU A 149 1.27 31.98 -16.60
CA GLU A 149 1.49 30.65 -16.04
C GLU A 149 0.80 29.58 -16.89
N GLY A 150 0.10 29.98 -17.96
CA GLY A 150 -0.53 29.06 -18.91
C GLY A 150 -1.96 28.67 -18.56
N ASN A 151 -2.61 29.29 -17.57
CA ASN A 151 -4.04 29.08 -17.32
C ASN A 151 -4.91 29.71 -18.41
N LYS A 152 -5.92 28.99 -18.87
CA LYS A 152 -6.86 29.42 -19.91
C LYS A 152 -8.19 29.79 -19.28
N LEU A 153 -8.70 30.97 -19.59
CA LEU A 153 -10.02 31.46 -19.18
C LEU A 153 -10.88 31.70 -20.41
N THR A 154 -12.13 31.27 -20.37
CA THR A 154 -13.14 31.54 -21.40
C THR A 154 -14.40 32.08 -20.75
N LEU A 155 -14.88 33.23 -21.21
CA LEU A 155 -16.07 33.94 -20.73
C LEU A 155 -17.03 34.16 -21.90
N ASP A 156 -18.31 33.88 -21.73
CA ASP A 156 -19.33 34.18 -22.77
C ASP A 156 -19.51 35.68 -23.00
N ASN A 157 -19.39 36.47 -21.95
CA ASN A 157 -19.51 37.94 -21.95
C ASN A 157 -18.82 38.48 -20.69
N PHE A 158 -18.60 39.78 -20.65
CA PHE A 158 -18.21 40.43 -19.41
C PHE A 158 -18.69 41.89 -19.34
N VAL A 159 -18.88 42.37 -18.12
CA VAL A 159 -19.09 43.79 -17.78
C VAL A 159 -18.15 44.12 -16.63
N TYR A 160 -17.33 45.12 -16.81
CA TYR A 160 -16.46 45.67 -15.80
C TYR A 160 -16.88 47.11 -15.41
N HIS A 161 -17.09 47.28 -14.11
CA HIS A 161 -17.36 48.59 -13.49
C HIS A 161 -16.06 49.16 -12.91
N ILE A 162 -15.53 50.18 -13.56
CA ILE A 162 -14.23 50.74 -13.25
C ILE A 162 -14.18 51.34 -11.84
N GLN A 163 -15.17 52.13 -11.46
CA GLN A 163 -15.21 52.78 -10.13
C GLN A 163 -15.20 51.84 -8.97
N ASN A 164 -15.87 50.69 -9.13
CA ASN A 164 -16.03 49.68 -8.07
C ASN A 164 -15.04 48.53 -8.18
N TYR A 165 -14.16 48.53 -9.16
CA TYR A 165 -13.21 47.47 -9.46
C TYR A 165 -13.90 46.10 -9.57
N ASN A 166 -15.11 46.04 -10.14
CA ASN A 166 -15.95 44.87 -10.12
C ASN A 166 -16.23 44.33 -11.54
N LEU A 167 -15.75 43.12 -11.82
CA LEU A 167 -16.05 42.43 -13.07
C LEU A 167 -17.15 41.40 -12.84
N ARG A 168 -18.08 41.34 -13.78
CA ARG A 168 -19.15 40.34 -13.82
C ARG A 168 -19.16 39.64 -15.16
N SER A 169 -19.37 38.35 -15.14
CA SER A 169 -19.66 37.51 -16.30
C SER A 169 -20.78 36.55 -16.00
N GLN A 170 -21.62 36.26 -16.98
CA GLN A 170 -22.75 35.38 -16.90
C GLN A 170 -22.82 34.50 -18.15
N GLY A 171 -23.17 33.23 -18.04
CA GLY A 171 -23.26 32.28 -19.13
C GLY A 171 -22.31 31.09 -18.94
N LYS A 172 -21.72 30.64 -20.03
CA LYS A 172 -20.72 29.55 -19.97
C LYS A 172 -19.35 30.13 -19.65
N ILE A 173 -18.89 29.84 -18.46
CA ILE A 173 -17.57 30.29 -18.00
C ILE A 173 -16.74 29.06 -17.73
N GLN A 174 -15.61 28.95 -18.39
CA GLN A 174 -14.68 27.84 -18.21
C GLN A 174 -13.28 28.37 -17.89
N MET A 175 -12.64 27.66 -16.97
CA MET A 175 -11.24 27.83 -16.66
C MET A 175 -10.52 26.52 -16.71
N ILE A 176 -9.35 26.48 -17.33
CA ILE A 176 -8.46 25.31 -17.36
C ILE A 176 -7.13 25.74 -16.77
N ASP A 177 -6.71 25.08 -15.73
CA ASP A 177 -5.42 25.35 -15.09
C ASP A 177 -4.27 24.57 -15.72
N THR A 178 -3.04 24.86 -15.32
CA THR A 178 -1.82 24.20 -15.82
C THR A 178 -1.71 22.71 -15.45
N LEU A 179 -2.51 22.21 -14.49
CA LEU A 179 -2.62 20.79 -14.17
C LEU A 179 -3.77 20.11 -14.93
N ASN A 180 -4.39 20.80 -15.91
CA ASN A 180 -5.56 20.36 -16.67
C ASN A 180 -6.80 20.09 -15.79
N ASN A 181 -6.96 20.80 -14.68
CA ASN A 181 -8.24 20.82 -13.97
C ASN A 181 -9.18 21.78 -14.69
N ASN A 182 -10.44 21.34 -14.87
CA ASN A 182 -11.48 22.12 -15.51
C ASN A 182 -12.46 22.67 -14.47
N TYR A 183 -12.69 23.96 -14.52
CA TYR A 183 -13.64 24.66 -13.65
C TYR A 183 -14.71 25.30 -14.52
N PHE A 184 -15.96 25.09 -14.16
CA PHE A 184 -17.13 25.65 -14.84
C PHE A 184 -17.97 26.46 -13.85
N PHE A 185 -18.48 27.60 -14.32
CA PHE A 185 -19.33 28.50 -13.55
C PHE A 185 -20.48 29.00 -14.44
N LYS A 186 -21.61 29.36 -13.83
CA LYS A 186 -22.71 30.00 -14.51
C LYS A 186 -22.62 31.53 -14.37
N ASN A 187 -22.20 32.01 -13.21
CA ASN A 187 -21.99 33.42 -12.94
C ASN A 187 -20.68 33.58 -12.16
N ILE A 188 -19.95 34.67 -12.46
CA ILE A 188 -18.82 35.09 -11.64
C ILE A 188 -18.89 36.57 -11.34
N VAL A 189 -18.43 36.92 -10.14
CA VAL A 189 -18.20 38.31 -9.72
C VAL A 189 -16.80 38.40 -9.15
N VAL A 190 -15.99 39.26 -9.69
CA VAL A 190 -14.59 39.46 -9.28
C VAL A 190 -14.41 40.83 -8.70
N ASP A 191 -13.99 40.93 -7.45
CA ASP A 191 -13.50 42.15 -6.80
C ASP A 191 -12.00 42.22 -7.06
N VAL A 192 -11.66 42.97 -8.03
CA VAL A 192 -10.31 43.09 -8.56
C VAL A 192 -9.36 43.72 -7.54
N LYS A 193 -9.85 44.73 -6.78
CA LYS A 193 -9.08 45.43 -5.76
C LYS A 193 -8.67 44.55 -4.60
N ASN A 194 -9.58 43.67 -4.14
CA ASN A 194 -9.35 42.82 -3.00
C ASN A 194 -8.90 41.42 -3.41
N GLU A 195 -8.67 41.12 -4.68
CA GLU A 195 -8.31 39.85 -5.23
C GLU A 195 -9.27 38.75 -4.75
N LYS A 196 -10.59 39.02 -4.76
CA LYS A 196 -11.65 38.08 -4.38
C LYS A 196 -12.52 37.76 -5.58
N PHE A 197 -12.95 36.54 -5.58
CA PHE A 197 -13.80 36.00 -6.63
C PHE A 197 -14.94 35.19 -6.02
N ALA A 198 -16.14 35.37 -6.51
CA ALA A 198 -17.31 34.60 -6.18
C ALA A 198 -17.95 34.01 -7.44
N GLY A 199 -18.26 32.70 -7.42
CA GLY A 199 -18.92 32.03 -8.53
C GLY A 199 -20.11 31.19 -8.06
N SER A 200 -21.11 31.04 -8.93
CA SER A 200 -22.27 30.18 -8.71
C SER A 200 -22.31 29.00 -9.69
N ASP A 201 -23.04 28.00 -9.31
CA ASP A 201 -23.18 26.74 -10.07
C ASP A 201 -21.82 26.15 -10.45
N VAL A 202 -21.00 25.98 -9.44
CA VAL A 202 -19.58 25.56 -9.58
C VAL A 202 -19.50 24.07 -9.88
N ARG A 203 -18.81 23.73 -10.96
CA ARG A 203 -18.44 22.34 -11.28
C ARG A 203 -16.93 22.28 -11.52
N VAL A 204 -16.25 21.36 -10.85
CA VAL A 204 -14.82 21.14 -11.00
C VAL A 204 -14.60 19.70 -11.41
N THR A 205 -13.85 19.49 -12.47
CA THR A 205 -13.31 18.18 -12.84
C THR A 205 -11.81 18.25 -12.66
N PHE A 206 -11.29 17.48 -11.72
CA PHE A 206 -9.86 17.43 -11.46
C PHE A 206 -9.17 16.50 -12.45
N ASN A 207 -7.88 16.73 -12.68
CA ASN A 207 -7.06 15.79 -13.42
C ASN A 207 -7.03 14.45 -12.69
N LYS A 208 -7.12 13.34 -13.43
CA LYS A 208 -7.13 11.98 -12.90
C LYS A 208 -5.91 11.67 -12.02
N ASN A 209 -4.75 12.23 -12.35
CA ASN A 209 -3.51 12.02 -11.58
C ASN A 209 -3.47 12.81 -10.25
N THR A 210 -4.44 13.66 -9.97
CA THR A 210 -4.45 14.49 -8.74
C THR A 210 -4.48 13.64 -7.45
N PHE A 211 -5.01 12.43 -7.52
CA PHE A 211 -5.15 11.52 -6.38
C PHE A 211 -4.41 10.18 -6.58
N ASP A 212 -3.36 10.15 -7.41
CA ASP A 212 -2.51 8.98 -7.68
C ASP A 212 -3.25 7.72 -8.16
N ASN A 213 -4.45 7.88 -8.72
CA ASN A 213 -5.23 6.79 -9.30
C ASN A 213 -5.87 7.24 -10.63
N VAL A 214 -5.31 6.76 -11.74
CA VAL A 214 -5.76 7.08 -13.11
C VAL A 214 -7.16 6.56 -13.45
N ASP A 215 -7.66 5.59 -12.68
CA ASP A 215 -8.99 5.04 -12.85
C ASP A 215 -10.09 5.91 -12.24
N ASN A 216 -9.73 6.86 -11.40
CA ASN A 216 -10.65 7.78 -10.74
C ASN A 216 -11.11 8.92 -11.68
N ASP A 217 -12.29 9.49 -11.37
CA ASP A 217 -12.83 10.70 -12.01
C ASP A 217 -13.20 11.73 -10.92
N PRO A 218 -12.19 12.35 -10.28
CA PRO A 218 -12.40 13.23 -9.14
C PRO A 218 -13.12 14.50 -9.57
N ARG A 219 -14.23 14.84 -8.88
CA ARG A 219 -15.08 16.00 -9.21
C ARG A 219 -15.75 16.58 -7.98
N LEU A 220 -16.04 17.87 -8.12
CA LEU A 220 -16.77 18.64 -7.11
C LEU A 220 -17.88 19.45 -7.78
N VAL A 221 -19.07 19.44 -7.19
CA VAL A 221 -20.19 20.27 -7.57
C VAL A 221 -20.63 21.08 -6.37
N ALA A 222 -20.93 22.37 -6.57
CA ALA A 222 -21.34 23.24 -5.47
C ALA A 222 -22.28 24.35 -5.94
N ASN A 223 -23.11 24.86 -5.03
CA ASN A 223 -23.97 25.98 -5.34
C ASN A 223 -23.17 27.26 -5.57
N SER A 224 -22.16 27.50 -4.76
CA SER A 224 -21.29 28.68 -4.92
C SER A 224 -19.92 28.45 -4.29
N ALA A 225 -18.95 29.22 -4.80
CA ALA A 225 -17.61 29.30 -4.23
C ALA A 225 -17.17 30.76 -4.08
N ILE A 226 -16.54 31.06 -2.97
CA ILE A 226 -15.84 32.34 -2.71
C ILE A 226 -14.37 32.00 -2.54
N VAL A 227 -13.57 32.62 -3.34
CA VAL A 227 -12.12 32.43 -3.35
C VAL A 227 -11.41 33.72 -2.99
N SER A 228 -10.45 33.61 -2.10
CA SER A 228 -9.55 34.68 -1.73
C SER A 228 -8.11 34.17 -1.62
N LYS A 229 -7.18 35.10 -1.45
CA LYS A 229 -5.74 34.74 -1.34
C LYS A 229 -5.45 33.60 -0.38
N ASN A 230 -6.11 33.54 0.77
CA ASN A 230 -5.81 32.58 1.86
C ASN A 230 -6.85 31.48 2.03
N LYS A 231 -8.06 31.64 1.47
CA LYS A 231 -9.18 30.70 1.71
C LYS A 231 -10.07 30.55 0.48
N THR A 232 -10.54 29.34 0.28
CA THR A 232 -11.67 29.03 -0.61
C THR A 232 -12.82 28.52 0.25
N ILE A 233 -13.99 29.13 0.14
CA ILE A 233 -15.21 28.72 0.85
C ILE A 233 -16.22 28.27 -0.20
N ILE A 234 -16.67 27.04 -0.06
CA ILE A 234 -17.62 26.39 -0.97
C ILE A 234 -18.90 26.11 -0.19
N GLN A 235 -20.05 26.49 -0.72
CA GLN A 235 -21.36 26.29 -0.11
C GLN A 235 -22.10 25.13 -0.77
N LYS A 236 -22.64 24.24 0.05
CA LYS A 236 -23.35 23.02 -0.40
C LYS A 236 -22.55 22.23 -1.43
N GLY A 237 -21.28 21.96 -1.09
CA GLY A 237 -20.36 21.21 -1.94
C GLY A 237 -20.57 19.69 -1.82
N ILE A 238 -20.51 18.99 -2.94
CA ILE A 238 -20.51 17.53 -3.04
C ILE A 238 -19.26 17.11 -3.79
N PHE A 239 -18.46 16.23 -3.19
CA PHE A 239 -17.22 15.72 -3.75
C PHE A 239 -17.27 14.20 -3.88
N THR A 240 -16.72 13.66 -4.97
CA THR A 240 -16.49 12.23 -5.19
C THR A 240 -15.27 12.02 -6.09
N THR A 241 -14.66 10.84 -6.03
CA THR A 241 -13.59 10.40 -6.93
C THR A 241 -14.00 9.28 -7.87
N CYS A 242 -15.20 8.73 -7.69
CA CYS A 242 -15.69 7.58 -8.46
C CYS A 242 -15.85 7.89 -9.94
N LYS A 243 -15.60 6.91 -10.81
CA LYS A 243 -15.89 7.02 -12.26
C LYS A 243 -17.33 7.48 -12.51
N ARG A 244 -17.49 8.30 -13.55
CA ARG A 244 -18.84 8.62 -14.04
C ARG A 244 -19.45 7.37 -14.64
N ASN A 245 -20.64 7.09 -14.18
CA ASN A 245 -21.54 6.16 -14.84
C ASN A 245 -22.83 6.94 -15.13
N ASP A 246 -23.14 7.12 -16.40
CA ASP A 246 -24.16 8.08 -16.85
C ASP A 246 -25.57 7.80 -16.28
N GLU A 247 -25.79 6.61 -15.74
CA GLU A 247 -27.11 6.18 -15.25
C GLU A 247 -27.18 5.95 -13.73
N LYS A 248 -26.08 6.10 -12.98
CA LYS A 248 -26.05 5.75 -11.55
C LYS A 248 -25.39 6.81 -10.69
N CYS A 249 -25.90 6.97 -9.46
CA CYS A 249 -25.22 7.73 -8.42
C CYS A 249 -23.80 7.18 -8.15
N PRO A 250 -22.83 8.04 -7.84
CA PRO A 250 -21.50 7.56 -7.50
C PRO A 250 -21.55 6.62 -6.30
N PRO A 251 -20.73 5.55 -6.28
CA PRO A 251 -20.67 4.62 -5.16
C PRO A 251 -20.47 5.30 -3.81
N TRP A 252 -19.70 6.38 -3.77
CA TRP A 252 -19.67 7.25 -2.60
C TRP A 252 -19.61 8.73 -2.97
N GLN A 253 -20.12 9.56 -2.07
CA GLN A 253 -20.02 11.00 -2.14
C GLN A 253 -20.00 11.63 -0.75
N MET A 254 -19.24 12.71 -0.61
CA MET A 254 -19.21 13.52 0.60
C MET A 254 -19.88 14.87 0.32
N GLY A 255 -21.05 15.07 0.90
CA GLY A 255 -21.77 16.33 0.84
C GLY A 255 -21.59 17.12 2.13
N ALA A 256 -21.35 18.45 2.03
CA ALA A 256 -21.24 19.32 3.20
C ALA A 256 -21.99 20.62 2.99
N SER A 257 -22.53 21.19 4.08
CA SER A 257 -23.16 22.52 4.03
C SER A 257 -22.14 23.60 3.67
N GLN A 258 -20.91 23.45 4.12
CA GLN A 258 -19.78 24.32 3.81
C GLN A 258 -18.48 23.53 3.78
N ILE A 259 -17.67 23.78 2.75
CA ILE A 259 -16.30 23.28 2.64
C ILE A 259 -15.39 24.51 2.65
N THR A 260 -14.40 24.51 3.53
CA THR A 260 -13.42 25.60 3.63
C THR A 260 -12.03 25.04 3.42
N HIS A 261 -11.37 25.43 2.36
CA HIS A 261 -9.98 25.13 2.12
C HIS A 261 -9.11 26.27 2.66
N ASP A 262 -8.43 26.04 3.77
CA ASP A 262 -7.43 26.95 4.34
C ASP A 262 -6.06 26.68 3.72
N LYS A 263 -5.57 27.64 2.98
CA LYS A 263 -4.41 27.52 2.15
C LYS A 263 -3.11 27.63 2.89
N LYS A 264 -3.09 28.39 3.93
CA LYS A 264 -1.91 28.51 4.78
C LYS A 264 -1.68 27.22 5.56
N LYS A 265 -2.79 26.64 6.06
CA LYS A 265 -2.76 25.38 6.82
C LYS A 265 -2.76 24.13 5.92
N LYS A 266 -2.95 24.28 4.61
CA LYS A 266 -3.10 23.19 3.66
C LYS A 266 -4.12 22.15 4.13
N THR A 267 -5.27 22.61 4.64
CA THR A 267 -6.29 21.77 5.28
C THR A 267 -7.66 22.12 4.72
N ILE A 268 -8.45 21.12 4.45
CA ILE A 268 -9.84 21.23 4.00
C ILE A 268 -10.76 20.88 5.16
N TYR A 269 -11.61 21.83 5.56
CA TYR A 269 -12.58 21.70 6.64
C TYR A 269 -13.98 21.52 6.06
N TYR A 270 -14.74 20.60 6.60
CA TYR A 270 -16.13 20.34 6.27
C TYR A 270 -17.02 20.65 7.47
N LYS A 271 -18.14 21.30 7.24
CA LYS A 271 -19.16 21.58 8.24
C LYS A 271 -20.45 20.88 7.88
N LYS A 272 -21.04 20.15 8.84
CA LYS A 272 -22.25 19.34 8.63
C LYS A 272 -22.10 18.44 7.41
N ALA A 273 -21.09 17.59 7.42
CA ALA A 273 -20.78 16.68 6.32
C ALA A 273 -21.54 15.38 6.46
N TRP A 274 -22.02 14.85 5.34
CA TRP A 274 -22.60 13.53 5.20
C TRP A 274 -21.80 12.71 4.22
N LEU A 275 -21.33 11.56 4.67
CA LEU A 275 -20.85 10.51 3.80
C LEU A 275 -22.02 9.68 3.33
N LYS A 276 -22.20 9.60 2.03
CA LYS A 276 -23.24 8.79 1.41
C LYS A 276 -22.62 7.69 0.58
N VAL A 277 -23.23 6.51 0.63
CA VAL A 277 -22.94 5.38 -0.24
C VAL A 277 -24.20 5.07 -1.03
N TYR A 278 -24.12 5.14 -2.36
CA TYR A 278 -25.31 5.04 -3.26
C TYR A 278 -26.48 5.91 -2.80
N ASP A 279 -26.20 7.19 -2.50
CA ASP A 279 -27.14 8.20 -1.95
C ASP A 279 -27.69 7.91 -0.55
N ILE A 280 -27.40 6.76 0.05
CA ILE A 280 -27.80 6.45 1.41
C ILE A 280 -26.83 7.14 2.38
N PRO A 281 -27.28 8.04 3.27
CA PRO A 281 -26.42 8.68 4.26
C PRO A 281 -26.02 7.65 5.33
N ILE A 282 -24.73 7.28 5.35
CA ILE A 282 -24.21 6.26 6.27
C ILE A 282 -23.49 6.86 7.49
N MET A 283 -22.94 8.09 7.34
CA MET A 283 -22.18 8.71 8.43
C MET A 283 -22.31 10.23 8.38
N TYR A 284 -22.54 10.82 9.57
CA TYR A 284 -22.62 12.26 9.75
C TYR A 284 -21.45 12.79 10.57
N PHE A 285 -20.82 13.84 10.05
CA PHE A 285 -19.75 14.56 10.70
C PHE A 285 -20.16 16.02 10.96
N PRO A 286 -20.38 16.43 12.21
CA PRO A 286 -20.66 17.85 12.51
C PRO A 286 -19.54 18.77 12.04
N LYS A 287 -18.31 18.36 12.25
CA LYS A 287 -17.07 18.94 11.74
C LYS A 287 -16.12 17.82 11.34
N PHE A 288 -15.55 17.92 10.15
CA PHE A 288 -14.55 17.01 9.62
C PHE A 288 -13.46 17.79 8.94
N PHE A 289 -12.25 17.32 8.94
CA PHE A 289 -11.17 17.89 8.18
C PHE A 289 -10.18 16.83 7.68
N HIS A 290 -9.56 17.12 6.56
CA HIS A 290 -8.46 16.32 6.05
C HIS A 290 -7.42 17.23 5.38
N PRO A 291 -6.18 16.71 5.18
CA PRO A 291 -5.15 17.46 4.48
C PRO A 291 -5.54 17.74 3.03
N ASP A 292 -5.00 18.82 2.50
CA ASP A 292 -4.93 19.07 1.07
C ASP A 292 -4.14 17.91 0.39
N PRO A 293 -4.51 17.46 -0.83
CA PRO A 293 -3.80 16.39 -1.55
C PRO A 293 -2.29 16.60 -1.74
N THR A 294 -1.82 17.85 -1.61
CA THR A 294 -0.38 18.16 -1.67
C THR A 294 0.40 17.84 -0.38
N VAL A 295 -0.32 17.52 0.69
CA VAL A 295 0.27 17.19 2.00
C VAL A 295 0.35 15.69 2.15
N LYS A 296 1.56 15.14 2.18
CA LYS A 296 1.79 13.69 2.31
C LYS A 296 1.38 13.13 3.68
N ARG A 297 1.47 13.91 4.76
CA ARG A 297 1.17 13.48 6.14
C ARG A 297 0.56 14.62 6.95
N GLN A 298 -0.59 14.37 7.57
CA GLN A 298 -1.23 15.33 8.48
C GLN A 298 -1.97 14.60 9.61
N SER A 299 -1.95 15.19 10.81
CA SER A 299 -2.72 14.68 11.94
C SER A 299 -4.22 14.77 11.70
N GLY A 300 -4.95 13.73 12.10
CA GLY A 300 -6.39 13.67 11.94
C GLY A 300 -6.99 12.32 12.34
N PHE A 301 -8.32 12.27 12.42
CA PHE A 301 -9.05 11.03 12.61
C PHE A 301 -8.89 10.13 11.38
N LEU A 302 -8.61 8.88 11.63
CA LEU A 302 -8.70 7.81 10.63
C LEU A 302 -10.14 7.30 10.60
N MET A 303 -10.45 6.48 9.60
CA MET A 303 -11.82 5.94 9.47
C MET A 303 -12.17 5.08 10.68
N PRO A 304 -13.34 5.29 11.29
CA PRO A 304 -13.80 4.46 12.38
C PRO A 304 -14.24 3.08 11.88
N SER A 305 -14.15 2.08 12.76
CA SER A 305 -14.72 0.76 12.52
C SER A 305 -15.63 0.35 13.67
N ILE A 306 -16.64 -0.46 13.37
CA ILE A 306 -17.57 -0.99 14.34
C ILE A 306 -17.39 -2.51 14.38
N THR A 307 -17.24 -3.05 15.58
CA THR A 307 -17.17 -4.49 15.81
C THR A 307 -18.27 -4.88 16.79
N ASN A 308 -18.87 -6.03 16.57
CA ASN A 308 -19.81 -6.61 17.53
C ASN A 308 -19.36 -8.02 17.88
N SER A 309 -19.17 -8.28 19.16
CA SER A 309 -18.72 -9.54 19.72
C SER A 309 -19.79 -10.04 20.70
N SER A 310 -20.08 -11.35 20.67
CA SER A 310 -20.98 -11.96 21.65
C SER A 310 -20.42 -11.96 23.07
N THR A 311 -19.07 -11.98 23.21
CA THR A 311 -18.37 -12.06 24.47
C THR A 311 -18.24 -10.72 25.20
N ILE A 312 -17.95 -9.62 24.47
CA ILE A 312 -17.64 -8.30 25.04
C ILE A 312 -18.50 -7.17 24.47
N GLY A 313 -19.47 -7.51 23.61
CA GLY A 313 -20.45 -6.57 23.06
C GLY A 313 -19.94 -5.72 21.91
N THR A 314 -20.70 -4.67 21.62
CA THR A 314 -20.41 -3.74 20.52
C THR A 314 -19.34 -2.74 20.90
N ALA A 315 -18.37 -2.53 20.02
CA ALA A 315 -17.34 -1.51 20.16
C ALA A 315 -17.19 -0.65 18.91
N ILE A 316 -16.85 0.61 19.13
CA ILE A 316 -16.43 1.56 18.09
C ILE A 316 -14.93 1.80 18.26
N ASN A 317 -14.17 1.56 17.22
CA ASN A 317 -12.77 1.92 17.13
C ASN A 317 -12.65 3.26 16.38
N LEU A 318 -12.08 4.27 17.03
CA LEU A 318 -11.98 5.64 16.49
C LEU A 318 -10.51 6.10 16.51
N PRO A 319 -9.68 5.64 15.56
CA PRO A 319 -8.26 5.94 15.59
C PRO A 319 -7.98 7.40 15.21
N TYR A 320 -6.98 7.98 15.89
CA TYR A 320 -6.46 9.31 15.61
C TYR A 320 -4.96 9.24 15.32
N TYR A 321 -4.57 9.76 14.19
CA TYR A 321 -3.19 9.80 13.72
C TYR A 321 -2.55 11.15 14.03
N PHE A 322 -1.36 11.15 14.64
CA PHE A 322 -0.53 12.30 14.90
C PHE A 322 0.70 12.27 14.00
N ALA A 323 0.79 13.15 13.04
CA ALA A 323 1.99 13.41 12.27
C ALA A 323 2.94 14.30 13.09
N LEU A 324 3.81 13.67 13.90
CA LEU A 324 4.71 14.40 14.81
C LEU A 324 5.84 15.08 14.06
N ALA A 325 6.40 14.40 13.05
CA ALA A 325 7.41 14.90 12.13
C ALA A 325 7.45 13.99 10.89
N ASP A 326 8.23 14.34 9.87
CA ASP A 326 8.35 13.54 8.63
C ASP A 326 8.85 12.11 8.88
N HIS A 327 9.62 11.91 9.93
CA HIS A 327 10.25 10.64 10.29
C HIS A 327 9.64 9.94 11.50
N LYS A 328 8.58 10.51 12.12
CA LYS A 328 7.91 9.91 13.28
C LYS A 328 6.44 10.26 13.34
N ASP A 329 5.66 9.33 13.80
CA ASP A 329 4.22 9.47 14.02
C ASP A 329 3.72 8.64 15.20
N LEU A 330 2.50 8.92 15.60
CA LEU A 330 1.80 8.22 16.67
C LEU A 330 0.35 8.04 16.26
N THR A 331 -0.19 6.85 16.42
CA THR A 331 -1.61 6.56 16.22
C THR A 331 -2.23 6.11 17.54
N LEU A 332 -3.22 6.86 18.02
CA LEU A 332 -4.03 6.48 19.16
C LEU A 332 -5.29 5.76 18.63
N LYS A 333 -5.54 4.53 19.11
CA LYS A 333 -6.63 3.66 18.65
C LYS A 333 -7.55 3.31 19.84
N PRO A 334 -8.41 4.24 20.31
CA PRO A 334 -9.38 3.92 21.34
C PRO A 334 -10.46 2.98 20.77
N LYS A 335 -10.65 1.84 21.43
CA LYS A 335 -11.73 0.89 21.18
C LYS A 335 -12.75 1.03 22.32
N ILE A 336 -13.85 1.70 22.02
CA ILE A 336 -14.86 2.11 23.00
C ILE A 336 -16.00 1.09 22.96
N TYR A 337 -16.14 0.33 24.04
CA TYR A 337 -17.22 -0.63 24.20
C TYR A 337 -18.46 0.03 24.80
N TYR A 338 -19.63 -0.43 24.40
CA TYR A 338 -20.90 0.07 24.93
C TYR A 338 -21.13 -0.37 26.39
N ASN A 339 -20.89 -1.65 26.70
CA ASN A 339 -21.16 -2.23 28.01
C ASN A 339 -19.91 -2.62 28.80
N GLU A 340 -18.70 -2.56 28.20
CA GLU A 340 -17.45 -2.98 28.81
C GLU A 340 -16.43 -1.83 28.89
N ASN A 341 -15.35 -2.03 29.65
CA ASN A 341 -14.27 -1.06 29.76
C ASN A 341 -13.52 -0.94 28.44
N SER A 342 -13.29 0.30 28.04
CA SER A 342 -12.61 0.62 26.77
C SER A 342 -11.14 0.20 26.78
N VAL A 343 -10.63 -0.17 25.61
CA VAL A 343 -9.20 -0.36 25.36
C VAL A 343 -8.63 0.90 24.72
N ILE A 344 -7.49 1.34 25.21
CA ILE A 344 -6.70 2.40 24.57
C ILE A 344 -5.43 1.75 24.04
N GLN A 345 -5.28 1.67 22.73
CA GLN A 345 -4.07 1.19 22.06
C GLN A 345 -3.35 2.37 21.42
N THR A 346 -2.02 2.35 21.49
CA THR A 346 -1.16 3.40 20.95
C THR A 346 -0.04 2.77 20.15
N GLU A 347 0.13 3.20 18.92
CA GLU A 347 1.22 2.79 18.03
C GLU A 347 2.10 4.00 17.74
N TYR A 348 3.39 3.90 18.07
CA TYR A 348 4.39 4.91 17.75
C TYR A 348 5.40 4.36 16.75
N ARG A 349 5.70 5.12 15.70
CA ARG A 349 6.67 4.77 14.67
C ARG A 349 7.73 5.85 14.53
N HIS A 350 8.96 5.43 14.43
CA HIS A 350 10.10 6.31 14.27
C HIS A 350 11.11 5.71 13.29
N VAL A 351 11.51 6.49 12.30
CA VAL A 351 12.52 6.11 11.32
C VAL A 351 13.66 7.11 11.37
N THR A 352 14.87 6.62 11.50
CA THR A 352 16.10 7.41 11.37
C THR A 352 16.89 6.94 10.16
N LYS A 353 18.06 7.51 9.90
CA LYS A 353 18.93 7.03 8.83
C LYS A 353 19.38 5.58 9.05
N ARG A 354 19.50 5.16 10.31
CA ARG A 354 20.05 3.85 10.71
C ARG A 354 19.04 2.95 11.39
N SER A 355 17.85 3.42 11.75
CA SER A 355 16.89 2.61 12.48
C SER A 355 15.44 2.82 12.06
N LYS A 356 14.65 1.77 12.19
CA LYS A 356 13.19 1.77 12.10
C LYS A 356 12.65 1.16 13.38
N THR A 357 11.90 1.94 14.16
CA THR A 357 11.32 1.52 15.45
C THR A 357 9.80 1.63 15.39
N ILE A 358 9.12 0.60 15.85
CA ILE A 358 7.67 0.55 16.07
C ILE A 358 7.44 0.13 17.53
N LEU A 359 6.64 0.90 18.23
CA LEU A 359 6.16 0.61 19.58
C LEU A 359 4.65 0.52 19.56
N ASP A 360 4.09 -0.57 20.05
CA ASP A 360 2.65 -0.76 20.20
C ASP A 360 2.35 -1.12 21.66
N ALA A 361 1.48 -0.36 22.27
CA ALA A 361 1.09 -0.57 23.66
C ALA A 361 -0.41 -0.36 23.83
N SER A 362 -1.02 -1.13 24.70
CA SER A 362 -2.42 -0.90 25.07
C SER A 362 -2.68 -1.11 26.55
N PHE A 363 -3.81 -0.54 26.99
CA PHE A 363 -4.28 -0.62 28.36
C PHE A 363 -5.80 -0.76 28.39
N ASN A 364 -6.28 -1.59 29.33
CA ASN A 364 -7.68 -1.79 29.69
C ASN A 364 -7.80 -2.00 31.20
N ARG A 365 -8.89 -1.58 31.82
CA ARG A 365 -9.15 -1.73 33.26
C ARG A 365 -9.68 -3.11 33.68
N GLY A 366 -9.74 -4.08 32.75
CA GLY A 366 -10.35 -5.37 32.96
C GLY A 366 -11.85 -5.36 32.61
N TYR A 367 -12.56 -6.39 33.01
CA TYR A 367 -13.98 -6.50 32.75
C TYR A 367 -14.80 -5.61 33.70
N LYS A 368 -15.84 -4.99 33.18
CA LYS A 368 -16.85 -4.29 33.95
C LYS A 368 -17.83 -5.27 34.57
N ASN A 369 -18.20 -6.29 33.82
CA ASN A 369 -19.07 -7.38 34.25
C ASN A 369 -18.20 -8.59 34.59
N THR A 370 -17.98 -8.84 35.87
CA THR A 370 -17.08 -9.88 36.37
C THR A 370 -17.75 -11.25 36.48
N SER A 371 -16.96 -12.33 36.35
CA SER A 371 -17.32 -13.71 36.59
C SER A 371 -16.13 -14.47 37.15
N SER A 372 -16.24 -15.80 37.34
CA SER A 372 -15.09 -16.64 37.75
C SER A 372 -13.89 -16.58 36.81
N THR A 373 -14.14 -16.37 35.50
CA THR A 373 -13.09 -16.27 34.48
C THR A 373 -12.82 -14.82 34.04
N LYS A 374 -13.76 -13.90 34.25
CA LYS A 374 -13.69 -12.49 33.86
C LYS A 374 -13.42 -11.59 35.07
N THR A 375 -12.19 -11.12 35.21
CA THR A 375 -11.75 -10.31 36.37
C THR A 375 -11.65 -8.81 36.02
N ASP A 376 -11.74 -7.96 37.02
CA ASP A 376 -11.61 -6.51 36.94
C ASP A 376 -10.16 -6.01 36.99
N GLY A 377 -9.18 -6.91 37.05
CA GLY A 377 -7.76 -6.56 37.03
C GLY A 377 -7.34 -5.88 35.72
N SER A 378 -6.56 -4.82 35.86
CA SER A 378 -6.05 -4.09 34.67
C SER A 378 -5.22 -4.98 33.77
N ARG A 379 -5.37 -4.80 32.47
CA ARG A 379 -4.72 -5.58 31.41
C ARG A 379 -4.00 -4.65 30.46
N ASN A 380 -2.83 -5.09 30.00
CA ASN A 380 -2.00 -4.31 29.07
C ASN A 380 -1.14 -5.21 28.20
N HIS A 381 -0.67 -4.65 27.09
CA HIS A 381 0.46 -5.20 26.35
C HIS A 381 1.46 -4.10 26.01
N LEU A 382 2.70 -4.52 25.79
CA LEU A 382 3.80 -3.68 25.32
C LEU A 382 4.63 -4.46 24.31
N PHE A 383 4.59 -4.04 23.06
CA PHE A 383 5.37 -4.61 21.96
C PHE A 383 6.25 -3.53 21.36
N LEU A 384 7.51 -3.87 21.15
CA LEU A 384 8.52 -3.00 20.53
C LEU A 384 9.27 -3.81 19.49
N ASN A 385 9.43 -3.26 18.30
CA ASN A 385 10.39 -3.75 17.32
C ASN A 385 11.27 -2.60 16.85
N SER A 386 12.57 -2.79 16.90
CA SER A 386 13.55 -1.82 16.41
C SER A 386 14.62 -2.52 15.58
N LYS A 387 14.66 -2.20 14.28
CA LYS A 387 15.69 -2.65 13.35
C LYS A 387 16.73 -1.56 13.18
N ILE A 388 17.98 -1.90 13.41
CA ILE A 388 19.10 -0.96 13.46
C ILE A 388 20.19 -1.44 12.50
N ASN A 389 20.57 -0.61 11.55
CA ASN A 389 21.79 -0.81 10.78
C ASN A 389 22.97 -0.25 11.59
N LEU A 390 23.91 -1.12 11.92
CA LEU A 390 25.09 -0.75 12.73
C LEU A 390 26.15 0.01 11.92
N ASP A 391 26.06 -0.06 10.56
CA ASP A 391 26.91 0.70 9.64
C ASP A 391 28.41 0.46 9.92
N SER A 392 28.77 -0.82 10.04
CA SER A 392 30.16 -1.23 10.32
C SER A 392 30.99 -1.11 9.04
N GLU A 393 32.18 -0.54 9.13
CA GLU A 393 33.14 -0.48 8.01
C GLU A 393 33.77 -1.84 7.71
N TYR A 394 33.70 -2.77 8.64
CA TYR A 394 34.32 -4.09 8.50
C TYR A 394 33.42 -5.11 7.81
N PHE A 395 32.11 -5.03 8.00
CA PHE A 395 31.12 -5.94 7.43
C PHE A 395 30.37 -5.27 6.28
N GLU A 396 29.99 -6.05 5.27
CA GLU A 396 29.16 -5.59 4.16
C GLU A 396 27.74 -5.29 4.65
N GLU A 397 27.24 -6.12 5.56
CA GLU A 397 26.01 -5.91 6.28
C GLU A 397 26.22 -6.14 7.78
N SER A 398 25.69 -5.24 8.58
CA SER A 398 25.70 -5.35 10.03
C SER A 398 24.41 -4.78 10.60
N ASN A 399 23.56 -5.65 11.14
CA ASN A 399 22.25 -5.30 11.60
C ASN A 399 22.02 -5.76 13.04
N ALA A 400 21.23 -5.00 13.77
CA ALA A 400 20.69 -5.42 15.06
C ALA A 400 19.17 -5.30 15.04
N GLU A 401 18.47 -6.24 15.63
CA GLU A 401 17.03 -6.19 15.82
C GLU A 401 16.68 -6.42 17.28
N ILE A 402 15.87 -5.53 17.84
CA ILE A 402 15.32 -5.63 19.19
C ILE A 402 13.84 -5.86 19.06
N ASN A 403 13.33 -6.93 19.61
CA ASN A 403 11.93 -7.24 19.67
C ASN A 403 11.51 -7.56 21.10
N ILE A 404 10.55 -6.83 21.63
CA ILE A 404 9.99 -7.01 22.97
C ILE A 404 8.51 -7.28 22.84
N GLN A 405 8.05 -8.37 23.40
CA GLN A 405 6.63 -8.74 23.43
C GLN A 405 6.22 -9.14 24.84
N ARG A 406 5.33 -8.38 25.44
CA ARG A 406 4.81 -8.64 26.79
C ARG A 406 3.33 -8.37 26.84
N THR A 407 2.61 -9.25 27.52
CA THR A 407 1.20 -9.06 27.88
C THR A 407 0.99 -9.40 29.35
N SER A 408 0.08 -8.70 29.98
CA SER A 408 -0.24 -8.95 31.40
C SER A 408 -1.24 -10.07 31.61
N ASN A 409 -1.88 -10.54 30.52
CA ASN A 409 -2.91 -11.59 30.56
C ASN A 409 -2.87 -12.42 29.27
N ASP A 410 -3.02 -13.73 29.40
CA ASP A 410 -2.83 -14.71 28.34
C ASP A 410 -3.79 -14.59 27.18
N THR A 411 -5.00 -14.10 27.43
CA THR A 411 -6.07 -14.02 26.45
C THR A 411 -6.34 -12.59 25.97
N TYR A 412 -5.68 -11.60 26.59
CA TYR A 412 -5.94 -10.18 26.36
C TYR A 412 -5.92 -9.77 24.86
N LEU A 413 -4.92 -10.22 24.14
CA LEU A 413 -4.78 -9.88 22.71
C LEU A 413 -5.95 -10.43 21.90
N ARG A 414 -6.34 -11.69 22.19
CA ARG A 414 -7.41 -12.42 21.51
C ARG A 414 -8.79 -11.88 21.86
N VAL A 415 -9.09 -11.71 23.14
CA VAL A 415 -10.39 -11.19 23.62
C VAL A 415 -10.72 -9.84 23.02
N HIS A 416 -9.76 -8.94 22.97
CA HIS A 416 -9.98 -7.62 22.41
C HIS A 416 -9.68 -7.54 20.89
N ASN A 417 -9.26 -8.64 20.26
CA ASN A 417 -8.86 -8.68 18.87
C ASN A 417 -7.97 -7.47 18.52
N LEU A 418 -6.85 -7.35 19.26
CA LEU A 418 -5.90 -6.27 19.09
C LEU A 418 -5.06 -6.51 17.85
N GLN A 419 -4.88 -5.47 17.06
CA GLN A 419 -4.24 -5.59 15.75
C GLN A 419 -3.10 -4.60 15.62
N SER A 420 -1.94 -5.13 15.22
CA SER A 420 -0.71 -4.37 15.00
C SER A 420 0.20 -5.12 14.04
N GLU A 421 1.11 -4.40 13.40
CA GLU A 421 2.19 -5.03 12.61
C GLU A 421 3.09 -5.94 13.47
N LEU A 422 3.10 -5.74 14.80
CA LEU A 422 3.93 -6.49 15.74
C LEU A 422 3.24 -7.74 16.32
N ILE A 423 1.92 -7.84 16.24
CA ILE A 423 1.16 -9.00 16.70
C ILE A 423 1.08 -10.03 15.57
N LYS A 424 2.09 -10.88 15.45
CA LYS A 424 2.13 -11.97 14.46
C LYS A 424 1.54 -13.26 15.01
N ASN A 425 1.74 -13.50 16.28
CA ASN A 425 1.20 -14.62 17.03
C ASN A 425 0.65 -14.07 18.35
N ASP A 426 -0.55 -14.46 18.71
CA ASP A 426 -1.25 -14.01 19.92
C ASP A 426 -1.25 -15.05 21.03
N THR A 427 -0.57 -16.19 20.81
CA THR A 427 -0.42 -17.28 21.79
C THR A 427 1.02 -17.57 22.16
N LEU A 428 1.97 -17.33 21.28
CA LEU A 428 3.41 -17.51 21.51
C LEU A 428 4.11 -16.16 21.33
N LEU A 429 4.57 -15.58 22.39
CA LEU A 429 5.34 -14.33 22.37
C LEU A 429 6.84 -14.64 22.22
N ASN A 430 7.56 -13.85 21.43
CA ASN A 430 8.99 -13.91 21.30
C ASN A 430 9.61 -12.55 21.52
N SER A 431 10.38 -12.43 22.60
CA SER A 431 11.25 -11.26 22.86
C SER A 431 12.68 -11.64 22.54
N ASN A 432 13.31 -10.88 21.63
CA ASN A 432 14.64 -11.20 21.17
C ASN A 432 15.51 -9.97 20.94
N LEU A 433 16.81 -10.22 21.00
CA LEU A 433 17.87 -9.31 20.59
C LEU A 433 18.75 -10.06 19.60
N ASP A 434 18.74 -9.66 18.34
CA ASP A 434 19.42 -10.34 17.26
C ASP A 434 20.49 -9.43 16.66
N PHE A 435 21.65 -10.01 16.36
CA PHE A 435 22.71 -9.38 15.60
C PHE A 435 23.05 -10.25 14.40
N SER A 436 23.17 -9.64 13.23
CA SER A 436 23.52 -10.31 11.99
C SER A 436 24.66 -9.57 11.30
N PHE A 437 25.71 -10.31 10.96
CA PHE A 437 26.91 -9.80 10.30
C PHE A 437 27.22 -10.64 9.07
N LEU A 438 27.48 -9.96 7.95
CA LEU A 438 27.84 -10.59 6.69
C LEU A 438 29.11 -9.95 6.14
N LYS A 439 30.06 -10.79 5.69
CA LYS A 439 31.27 -10.37 4.98
C LYS A 439 31.71 -11.44 4.00
N ASN A 440 31.62 -11.17 2.72
CA ASN A 440 31.88 -12.16 1.65
C ASN A 440 31.11 -13.47 1.91
N ASP A 441 31.85 -14.58 2.08
CA ASP A 441 31.28 -15.91 2.35
C ASP A 441 31.14 -16.23 3.86
N MET A 442 31.36 -15.27 4.73
CA MET A 442 31.26 -15.42 6.18
C MET A 442 29.98 -14.77 6.70
N SER A 443 29.17 -15.49 7.44
CA SER A 443 28.02 -14.95 8.21
C SER A 443 28.15 -15.30 9.70
N LEU A 444 27.71 -14.37 10.53
CA LEU A 444 27.59 -14.58 11.97
C LEU A 444 26.23 -14.00 12.41
N ASP A 445 25.39 -14.86 12.91
CA ASP A 445 24.14 -14.51 13.57
C ASP A 445 24.27 -14.79 15.08
N LEU A 446 23.82 -13.87 15.90
CA LEU A 446 23.87 -13.96 17.37
C LEU A 446 22.54 -13.49 17.93
N ASP A 447 21.84 -14.38 18.62
CA ASP A 447 20.49 -14.18 19.10
C ASP A 447 20.40 -14.40 20.62
N PHE A 448 19.50 -13.65 21.24
CA PHE A 448 19.08 -13.82 22.63
C PHE A 448 17.57 -13.84 22.66
N ASN A 449 16.98 -15.02 22.86
CA ASN A 449 15.55 -15.25 22.73
C ASN A 449 14.89 -15.62 24.06
N VAL A 450 13.70 -15.05 24.29
CA VAL A 450 12.80 -15.43 25.37
C VAL A 450 11.43 -15.70 24.77
N TYR A 451 11.02 -16.94 24.79
CA TYR A 451 9.68 -17.37 24.37
C TYR A 451 8.75 -17.48 25.56
N GLU A 452 7.52 -17.03 25.40
CA GLU A 452 6.43 -17.17 26.37
C GLU A 452 5.19 -17.78 25.71
N ASP A 453 4.82 -18.99 26.09
CA ASP A 453 3.63 -19.67 25.61
C ASP A 453 2.43 -19.36 26.49
N LEU A 454 1.51 -18.53 25.99
CA LEU A 454 0.33 -18.06 26.69
C LEU A 454 -0.74 -19.15 26.88
N ASN A 455 -0.64 -20.26 26.19
CA ASN A 455 -1.54 -21.40 26.39
C ASN A 455 -1.15 -22.23 27.60
N LYS A 456 0.06 -22.07 28.13
CA LYS A 456 0.57 -22.81 29.30
C LYS A 456 0.40 -22.02 30.59
N THR A 457 0.04 -22.70 31.66
CA THR A 457 0.05 -22.14 33.02
C THR A 457 1.41 -22.30 33.65
N ASP A 458 2.03 -23.47 33.50
CA ASP A 458 3.33 -23.84 34.05
C ASP A 458 4.35 -24.03 32.92
N ASN A 459 5.62 -23.84 33.23
CA ASN A 459 6.73 -24.04 32.27
C ASN A 459 6.53 -23.25 30.94
N ARG A 460 5.96 -22.06 31.06
CA ARG A 460 5.55 -21.26 29.92
C ARG A 460 6.70 -20.51 29.24
N TYR A 461 7.83 -20.39 29.95
CA TYR A 461 9.00 -19.67 29.45
C TYR A 461 10.09 -20.61 28.95
N GLU A 462 10.65 -20.26 27.81
CA GLU A 462 11.84 -20.87 27.24
C GLU A 462 12.86 -19.77 26.91
N TYR A 463 14.05 -19.91 27.50
CA TYR A 463 15.16 -18.97 27.29
C TYR A 463 16.22 -19.66 26.43
N ILE A 464 16.61 -19.01 25.34
CA ILE A 464 17.72 -19.42 24.49
C ILE A 464 18.64 -18.23 24.33
N ALA A 465 19.68 -18.15 25.16
CA ALA A 465 20.52 -16.95 25.25
C ALA A 465 21.87 -17.23 25.89
N PRO A 466 23.00 -17.07 25.18
CA PRO A 466 23.10 -16.75 23.75
C PRO A 466 22.76 -17.94 22.84
N ASN A 467 22.38 -17.64 21.59
CA ASN A 467 22.37 -18.55 20.48
C ASN A 467 23.22 -17.93 19.38
N TYR A 468 24.12 -18.67 18.75
CA TYR A 468 24.88 -18.18 17.63
C TYR A 468 24.98 -19.19 16.49
N ASP A 469 25.05 -18.68 15.27
CA ASP A 469 25.31 -19.45 14.04
C ASP A 469 26.39 -18.73 13.24
N PHE A 470 27.55 -19.36 13.11
CA PHE A 470 28.66 -18.89 12.32
C PHE A 470 28.88 -19.81 11.13
N LYS A 471 28.95 -19.27 9.93
CA LYS A 471 29.22 -19.99 8.68
C LYS A 471 30.34 -19.30 7.92
N ASN A 472 31.22 -20.11 7.36
CA ASN A 472 32.30 -19.63 6.51
C ASN A 472 32.64 -20.68 5.44
N LYS A 473 32.70 -20.25 4.19
CA LYS A 473 33.29 -21.09 3.14
C LYS A 473 34.81 -21.04 3.25
N LEU A 474 35.42 -22.20 3.55
CA LEU A 474 36.85 -22.28 3.73
C LEU A 474 37.59 -22.36 2.41
N LEU A 475 37.10 -23.16 1.47
CA LEU A 475 37.75 -23.42 0.22
C LEU A 475 36.76 -23.90 -0.84
N PHE A 476 36.89 -23.35 -2.03
CA PHE A 476 36.31 -23.92 -3.23
C PHE A 476 37.43 -24.49 -4.11
N SER A 477 37.33 -25.73 -4.50
CA SER A 477 38.30 -26.37 -5.40
C SER A 477 37.56 -27.05 -6.56
N GLU A 478 37.92 -26.67 -7.79
CA GLU A 478 37.44 -27.33 -9.00
C GLU A 478 37.70 -28.85 -9.00
N LYS A 479 38.75 -29.30 -8.32
CA LYS A 479 39.12 -30.71 -8.23
C LYS A 479 38.43 -31.45 -7.08
N TYR A 480 38.37 -30.83 -5.91
CA TYR A 480 37.95 -31.48 -4.67
C TYR A 480 36.55 -31.06 -4.16
N GLY A 481 35.97 -30.01 -4.73
CA GLY A 481 34.68 -29.53 -4.32
C GLY A 481 34.73 -28.44 -3.24
N ASN A 482 33.68 -28.31 -2.48
CA ASN A 482 33.48 -27.27 -1.46
C ASN A 482 33.85 -27.78 -0.08
N PHE A 483 34.48 -26.91 0.70
CA PHE A 483 34.74 -27.12 2.12
C PHE A 483 34.13 -25.94 2.90
N ASP A 484 33.16 -26.24 3.75
CA ASP A 484 32.47 -25.24 4.56
C ASP A 484 32.71 -25.55 6.04
N PHE A 485 32.91 -24.52 6.83
CA PHE A 485 32.92 -24.58 8.29
C PHE A 485 31.68 -23.92 8.85
N LYS A 486 30.99 -24.62 9.75
CA LYS A 486 29.88 -24.07 10.52
C LYS A 486 30.16 -24.29 12.00
N SER A 487 29.92 -23.24 12.80
CA SER A 487 29.96 -23.32 14.25
C SER A 487 28.67 -22.72 14.78
N SER A 488 27.94 -23.49 15.57
CA SER A 488 26.73 -23.00 16.23
C SER A 488 26.75 -23.39 17.70
N GLY A 489 26.06 -22.64 18.51
CA GLY A 489 25.98 -22.96 19.92
C GLY A 489 24.87 -22.17 20.59
N TYR A 490 24.37 -22.74 21.68
CA TYR A 490 23.33 -22.09 22.47
C TYR A 490 23.36 -22.50 23.93
N TYR A 491 22.83 -21.64 24.78
CA TYR A 491 22.40 -21.97 26.12
C TYR A 491 20.87 -21.88 26.19
N LYS A 492 20.24 -22.99 26.56
CA LYS A 492 18.78 -23.15 26.67
C LYS A 492 18.39 -23.46 28.11
N ASN A 493 17.34 -22.78 28.61
CA ASN A 493 16.73 -23.08 29.91
C ASN A 493 15.21 -23.10 29.75
N TYR A 494 14.58 -24.22 30.10
CA TYR A 494 13.15 -24.45 29.91
C TYR A 494 12.59 -25.47 30.92
N ASN A 495 11.31 -25.71 30.97
CA ASN A 495 10.63 -26.78 31.68
C ASN A 495 11.18 -27.07 33.10
N SER A 496 10.91 -26.21 34.08
CA SER A 496 11.35 -26.42 35.49
C SER A 496 12.85 -26.52 35.66
N ASN A 497 13.61 -25.66 35.01
CA ASN A 497 15.07 -25.56 35.04
C ASN A 497 15.79 -26.75 34.38
N VAL A 498 15.29 -27.29 33.30
CA VAL A 498 16.09 -28.10 32.37
C VAL A 498 17.05 -27.14 31.67
N LYS A 499 18.35 -27.39 31.75
CA LYS A 499 19.39 -26.57 31.15
C LYS A 499 20.18 -27.40 30.14
N GLU A 500 20.44 -26.78 29.01
CA GLU A 500 21.23 -27.39 27.93
C GLU A 500 22.15 -26.33 27.35
N THR A 501 23.43 -26.69 27.24
CA THR A 501 24.47 -25.84 26.60
C THR A 501 25.09 -26.68 25.49
N PHE A 502 25.15 -26.07 24.30
CA PHE A 502 25.76 -26.73 23.16
C PHE A 502 26.81 -25.84 22.48
N LEU A 503 27.86 -26.47 21.99
CA LEU A 503 28.82 -25.91 21.06
C LEU A 503 29.09 -26.97 19.99
N ILE A 504 28.67 -26.70 18.78
CA ILE A 504 28.68 -27.62 17.64
C ILE A 504 29.56 -27.02 16.54
N ASN A 505 30.55 -27.80 16.11
CA ASN A 505 31.40 -27.47 14.99
C ASN A 505 31.27 -28.53 13.88
N ASP A 506 30.91 -28.09 12.69
CA ASP A 506 30.74 -28.91 11.51
C ASP A 506 31.77 -28.55 10.44
N PHE A 507 32.58 -29.51 10.02
CA PHE A 507 33.46 -29.44 8.87
C PHE A 507 32.81 -30.24 7.73
N LEU A 508 32.18 -29.49 6.83
CA LEU A 508 31.40 -30.01 5.72
C LEU A 508 32.24 -30.10 4.46
N TRP A 509 32.17 -31.22 3.80
CA TRP A 509 32.79 -31.42 2.49
C TRP A 509 31.77 -31.96 1.50
N LYS A 510 31.74 -31.37 0.33
CA LYS A 510 30.93 -31.84 -0.79
C LYS A 510 31.78 -31.86 -2.05
N SER A 511 32.01 -33.04 -2.62
CA SER A 511 32.73 -33.18 -3.88
C SER A 511 31.92 -32.56 -5.04
N ASN A 512 32.63 -32.21 -6.11
CA ASN A 512 31.99 -31.94 -7.38
C ASN A 512 31.26 -33.17 -7.92
N ASN A 513 30.23 -32.92 -8.73
CA ASN A 513 29.54 -34.02 -9.40
C ASN A 513 30.45 -34.72 -10.39
N HIS A 514 30.63 -35.98 -10.20
CA HIS A 514 31.32 -36.84 -11.17
C HIS A 514 30.26 -37.47 -12.10
N ILE A 515 30.34 -37.14 -13.38
CA ILE A 515 29.47 -37.67 -14.41
C ILE A 515 30.21 -38.79 -15.14
N SER A 516 29.72 -40.04 -14.98
CA SER A 516 30.32 -41.19 -15.68
C SER A 516 29.90 -41.20 -17.16
N TYR A 517 30.70 -41.95 -17.98
CA TYR A 517 30.37 -42.14 -19.39
C TYR A 517 28.98 -42.74 -19.62
N ASN A 518 28.49 -43.53 -18.69
CA ASN A 518 27.14 -44.16 -18.74
C ASN A 518 26.02 -43.23 -18.20
N GLY A 519 26.34 -41.96 -17.84
CA GLY A 519 25.31 -41.00 -17.39
C GLY A 519 24.97 -41.05 -15.90
N PHE A 520 25.69 -41.80 -15.08
CA PHE A 520 25.58 -41.73 -13.64
C PHE A 520 26.17 -40.43 -13.11
N ILE A 521 25.45 -39.73 -12.27
CA ILE A 521 25.92 -38.53 -11.58
C ILE A 521 26.14 -38.88 -10.13
N SER A 522 27.40 -38.87 -9.70
CA SER A 522 27.78 -39.23 -8.35
C SER A 522 28.48 -38.10 -7.63
N ASN A 523 28.21 -37.93 -6.35
CA ASN A 523 28.96 -37.02 -5.48
C ASN A 523 29.17 -37.64 -4.09
N PHE A 524 30.27 -37.28 -3.46
CA PHE A 524 30.53 -37.57 -2.06
C PHE A 524 30.16 -36.39 -1.21
N GLU A 525 29.58 -36.62 -0.06
CA GLU A 525 29.33 -35.64 0.98
C GLU A 525 29.82 -36.19 2.32
N GLY A 526 30.55 -35.36 3.05
CA GLY A 526 31.06 -35.71 4.38
C GLY A 526 30.87 -34.60 5.38
N ASN A 527 30.71 -34.98 6.63
CA ASN A 527 30.75 -34.03 7.74
C ASN A 527 31.55 -34.66 8.88
N ILE A 528 32.41 -33.85 9.48
CA ILE A 528 33.04 -34.16 10.77
C ILE A 528 32.43 -33.17 11.77
N LYS A 529 31.55 -33.69 12.61
CA LYS A 529 30.89 -32.91 13.65
C LYS A 529 31.63 -33.09 14.96
N ASN A 530 32.02 -31.99 15.59
CA ASN A 530 32.44 -31.93 16.96
C ASN A 530 31.30 -31.36 17.78
N LEU A 531 30.78 -32.14 18.70
CA LEU A 531 29.67 -31.77 19.58
C LEU A 531 30.21 -31.71 21.02
N ASN A 532 30.06 -30.51 21.61
CA ASN A 532 30.38 -30.30 23.02
C ASN A 532 29.09 -29.88 23.71
N TYR A 533 28.66 -30.58 24.73
CA TYR A 533 27.43 -30.25 25.44
C TYR A 533 27.51 -30.54 26.93
N GLU A 534 26.72 -29.80 27.66
CA GLU A 534 26.44 -30.01 29.09
C GLU A 534 24.94 -29.85 29.32
N SER A 535 24.35 -30.75 30.12
CA SER A 535 22.93 -30.67 30.43
C SER A 535 22.66 -30.95 31.91
N THR A 536 21.54 -30.38 32.41
CA THR A 536 21.04 -30.61 33.75
C THR A 536 19.54 -30.91 33.64
N LYS A 537 19.12 -32.01 34.25
CA LYS A 537 17.74 -32.50 34.24
C LYS A 537 17.17 -32.83 32.83
N SER A 538 18.01 -32.96 31.83
CA SER A 538 17.55 -33.44 30.51
C SER A 538 17.14 -34.91 30.59
N THR A 539 16.08 -35.26 29.90
CA THR A 539 15.64 -36.67 29.78
C THR A 539 16.28 -37.39 28.60
N VAL A 540 16.95 -36.65 27.72
CA VAL A 540 17.52 -37.11 26.47
C VAL A 540 19.04 -37.11 26.49
N LEU A 541 19.66 -36.15 27.17
CA LEU A 541 21.11 -35.93 27.21
C LEU A 541 21.75 -36.47 28.50
N LYS A 542 23.03 -36.76 28.44
CA LYS A 542 23.81 -37.12 29.63
C LYS A 542 23.96 -35.89 30.56
N ASN A 543 23.42 -36.00 31.76
CA ASN A 543 23.39 -34.89 32.73
C ASN A 543 24.70 -34.77 33.54
N ASP A 544 24.92 -33.54 34.00
CA ASP A 544 25.89 -33.16 35.03
C ASP A 544 27.36 -33.44 34.67
N LYS A 545 27.66 -33.54 33.37
CA LYS A 545 29.00 -33.68 32.84
C LYS A 545 29.14 -32.97 31.50
N THR A 546 30.32 -32.40 31.29
CA THR A 546 30.69 -31.91 29.94
C THR A 546 31.01 -33.13 29.07
N ASN A 547 30.31 -33.25 27.96
CA ASN A 547 30.47 -34.31 26.98
C ASN A 547 31.11 -33.72 25.71
N ILE A 548 32.12 -34.41 25.20
CA ILE A 548 32.82 -34.06 23.97
C ILE A 548 32.68 -35.25 23.04
N GLU A 549 31.99 -35.04 21.92
CA GLU A 549 31.72 -36.13 20.96
C GLU A 549 32.22 -35.72 19.57
N PHE A 550 32.78 -36.69 18.84
CA PHE A 550 33.11 -36.54 17.43
C PHE A 550 32.26 -37.52 16.64
N ALA A 551 31.57 -37.01 15.62
CA ALA A 551 30.71 -37.81 14.80
C ALA A 551 31.02 -37.62 13.31
N PRO A 552 31.92 -38.43 12.73
CA PRO A 552 32.17 -38.39 11.29
C PRO A 552 31.04 -39.12 10.56
N VAL A 553 30.62 -38.58 9.43
CA VAL A 553 29.71 -39.22 8.50
C VAL A 553 30.16 -39.00 7.07
N LEU A 554 30.06 -39.99 6.26
CA LEU A 554 30.35 -39.98 4.84
C LEU A 554 29.21 -40.59 4.06
N SER A 555 28.89 -40.00 2.91
CA SER A 555 27.93 -40.58 1.98
C SER A 555 28.40 -40.51 0.54
N LEU A 556 27.98 -41.49 -0.24
CA LEU A 556 28.04 -41.49 -1.69
C LEU A 556 26.60 -41.45 -2.22
N LYS A 557 26.27 -40.41 -2.91
CA LYS A 557 25.00 -40.25 -3.57
C LYS A 557 25.19 -40.40 -5.07
N THR A 558 24.41 -41.27 -5.70
CA THR A 558 24.44 -41.54 -7.14
C THR A 558 23.04 -41.47 -7.69
N SER A 559 22.86 -40.71 -8.73
CA SER A 559 21.60 -40.59 -9.50
C SER A 559 21.82 -40.95 -10.95
N TYR A 560 20.79 -41.51 -11.57
CA TYR A 560 20.80 -41.87 -12.98
C TYR A 560 19.62 -41.21 -13.68
N PRO A 561 19.76 -39.91 -14.10
CA PRO A 561 18.68 -39.19 -14.72
C PRO A 561 18.47 -39.66 -16.18
N LEU A 562 17.35 -40.32 -16.42
CA LEU A 562 16.87 -40.70 -17.74
C LEU A 562 15.97 -39.60 -18.28
N LYS A 563 16.30 -39.04 -19.40
CA LYS A 563 15.57 -37.97 -20.06
C LYS A 563 14.93 -38.47 -21.34
N LYS A 564 13.64 -38.26 -21.50
CA LYS A 564 12.92 -38.36 -22.77
C LYS A 564 12.35 -37.00 -23.11
N GLU A 565 12.69 -36.52 -24.29
CA GLU A 565 12.25 -35.19 -24.73
C GLU A 565 11.84 -35.23 -26.22
N ASP A 566 10.69 -34.67 -26.48
CA ASP A 566 10.16 -34.40 -27.82
C ASP A 566 9.67 -32.93 -27.92
N ASN A 567 8.95 -32.60 -29.00
CA ASN A 567 8.48 -31.23 -29.20
C ASN A 567 7.40 -30.78 -28.19
N GLU A 568 6.64 -31.71 -27.63
CA GLU A 568 5.49 -31.43 -26.78
C GLU A 568 5.79 -31.58 -25.29
N LYS A 569 6.73 -32.47 -24.93
CA LYS A 569 6.98 -32.83 -23.53
C LYS A 569 8.45 -33.11 -23.24
N ARG A 570 8.78 -33.01 -21.96
CA ARG A 570 10.04 -33.43 -21.38
C ARG A 570 9.75 -34.26 -20.13
N GLU A 571 10.20 -35.48 -20.14
CA GLU A 571 10.08 -36.43 -19.01
C GLU A 571 11.47 -36.68 -18.45
N ILE A 572 11.60 -36.63 -17.14
CA ILE A 572 12.85 -36.96 -16.45
C ILE A 572 12.53 -37.94 -15.34
N PHE A 573 13.11 -39.12 -15.42
CA PHE A 573 13.01 -40.16 -14.41
C PHE A 573 14.40 -40.35 -13.80
N SER A 574 14.54 -40.09 -12.48
CA SER A 574 15.83 -40.05 -11.80
C SER A 574 15.85 -40.97 -10.59
N PRO A 575 16.14 -42.28 -10.77
CA PRO A 575 16.46 -43.12 -9.64
C PRO A 575 17.73 -42.61 -8.96
N THR A 576 17.68 -42.57 -7.63
CA THR A 576 18.75 -42.05 -6.78
C THR A 576 19.02 -43.03 -5.65
N PHE A 577 20.28 -43.29 -5.43
CA PHE A 577 20.79 -44.15 -4.36
C PHE A 577 21.77 -43.35 -3.51
N MET A 578 21.71 -43.54 -2.19
CA MET A 578 22.69 -42.94 -1.29
C MET A 578 23.13 -43.97 -0.26
N LEU A 579 24.41 -44.32 -0.29
CA LEU A 579 25.05 -45.10 0.74
C LEU A 579 25.68 -44.14 1.74
N ARG A 580 25.31 -44.30 3.02
CA ARG A 580 25.76 -43.41 4.09
C ARG A 580 26.31 -44.28 5.25
N TYR A 581 27.40 -43.77 5.85
CA TYR A 581 28.03 -44.47 6.99
C TYR A 581 28.50 -43.45 8.05
N ALA A 582 28.08 -43.69 9.30
CA ALA A 582 28.49 -42.95 10.49
C ALA A 582 28.90 -43.99 11.59
N PRO A 583 30.18 -44.12 11.91
CA PRO A 583 30.66 -45.23 12.72
C PRO A 583 30.49 -45.07 14.24
N LEU A 584 30.25 -43.81 14.72
CA LEU A 584 30.23 -43.52 16.14
C LEU A 584 28.82 -43.51 16.73
N PRO A 585 28.64 -43.78 18.03
CA PRO A 585 27.33 -43.73 18.68
C PRO A 585 26.72 -42.33 18.65
N MET A 586 25.41 -42.26 18.73
CA MET A 586 24.63 -41.05 18.79
C MET A 586 23.92 -40.88 20.14
N ASN A 587 23.43 -39.69 20.42
CA ASN A 587 22.57 -39.40 21.56
C ASN A 587 21.20 -40.08 21.39
N ASN A 588 20.54 -40.41 22.49
CA ASN A 588 19.19 -40.96 22.44
C ASN A 588 18.16 -39.88 22.10
N LEU A 589 17.51 -40.03 20.97
CA LEU A 589 16.45 -39.15 20.44
C LEU A 589 15.09 -39.88 20.34
N GLU A 590 14.91 -41.00 21.03
CA GLU A 590 13.69 -41.82 20.97
C GLU A 590 12.40 -41.00 21.13
N ASN A 591 12.43 -39.95 21.97
CA ASN A 591 11.28 -39.11 22.26
C ASN A 591 11.25 -37.83 21.43
N ASP A 592 12.17 -37.65 20.51
CA ASP A 592 12.20 -36.49 19.65
C ASP A 592 11.11 -36.54 18.58
N GLN A 593 10.62 -35.37 18.22
CA GLN A 593 9.55 -35.23 17.25
C GLN A 593 10.15 -35.00 15.85
N LEU A 594 10.37 -36.09 15.13
CA LEU A 594 10.93 -36.02 13.79
C LEU A 594 10.12 -36.84 12.81
N ARG A 595 9.95 -36.35 11.58
CA ARG A 595 9.32 -37.08 10.48
C ARG A 595 10.29 -37.25 9.31
N LEU A 596 10.32 -38.46 8.77
CA LEU A 596 10.93 -38.72 7.47
C LEU A 596 9.99 -38.17 6.37
N THR A 597 10.57 -37.40 5.44
CA THR A 597 9.89 -36.82 4.27
C THR A 597 10.75 -36.99 3.04
N THR A 598 10.17 -36.78 1.87
CA THR A 598 10.94 -36.75 0.61
C THR A 598 12.03 -35.64 0.60
N ASP A 599 11.85 -34.57 1.37
CA ASP A 599 12.77 -33.44 1.42
C ASP A 599 14.00 -33.67 2.30
N ASN A 600 13.90 -34.54 3.31
CA ASN A 600 15.04 -34.92 4.16
C ASN A 600 15.63 -36.31 3.85
N LEU A 601 14.99 -37.08 2.97
CA LEU A 601 15.34 -38.45 2.64
C LEU A 601 16.82 -38.65 2.25
N PHE A 602 17.37 -37.78 1.44
CA PHE A 602 18.75 -37.79 0.94
C PHE A 602 19.67 -36.81 1.64
N LYS A 603 19.31 -36.30 2.82
CA LYS A 603 20.23 -35.47 3.61
C LYS A 603 21.25 -36.34 4.33
N LEU A 604 22.45 -35.79 4.51
CA LEU A 604 23.53 -36.46 5.25
C LEU A 604 23.14 -36.70 6.71
N ASN A 605 22.43 -35.75 7.33
CA ASN A 605 21.78 -35.92 8.64
C ASN A 605 20.29 -35.54 8.49
N LYS A 606 19.42 -36.43 8.94
CA LYS A 606 17.96 -36.29 8.76
C LYS A 606 17.25 -35.73 9.99
N ILE A 607 17.94 -35.76 11.12
CA ILE A 607 17.47 -35.32 12.42
C ILE A 607 17.85 -33.84 12.67
N ASN A 608 17.91 -33.45 13.91
CA ASN A 608 18.38 -32.12 14.32
C ASN A 608 19.90 -31.95 14.09
N ASN A 609 20.40 -30.73 14.40
CA ASN A 609 21.82 -30.44 14.25
C ASN A 609 22.70 -30.88 15.43
N GLU A 610 22.09 -31.41 16.49
CA GLU A 610 22.78 -31.71 17.76
C GLU A 610 23.40 -33.12 17.80
N THR A 611 23.12 -33.99 16.84
CA THR A 611 23.71 -35.30 16.73
C THR A 611 23.80 -35.75 15.29
N ILE A 612 24.52 -36.84 15.05
CA ILE A 612 24.54 -37.53 13.74
C ILE A 612 24.00 -38.93 13.94
N GLU A 613 23.04 -39.30 13.12
CA GLU A 613 22.51 -40.66 13.06
C GLU A 613 23.64 -41.67 12.89
N ASN A 614 23.80 -42.62 13.80
CA ASN A 614 24.80 -43.64 13.67
C ASN A 614 24.39 -44.78 12.73
N GLY A 615 25.34 -45.58 12.32
CA GLY A 615 25.14 -46.79 11.50
C GLY A 615 25.35 -46.55 10.00
N ALA A 616 25.14 -47.64 9.29
CA ALA A 616 25.18 -47.67 7.82
C ALA A 616 23.76 -47.73 7.26
N THR A 617 23.47 -46.92 6.28
CA THR A 617 22.15 -46.88 5.66
C THR A 617 22.24 -46.80 4.13
N LEU A 618 21.33 -47.48 3.46
CA LEU A 618 21.09 -47.39 2.03
C LEU A 618 19.75 -46.65 1.82
N THR A 619 19.78 -45.51 1.21
CA THR A 619 18.56 -44.81 0.78
C THR A 619 18.32 -45.05 -0.69
N ILE A 620 17.11 -45.49 -1.03
CA ILE A 620 16.66 -45.69 -2.40
C ILE A 620 15.48 -44.73 -2.65
N GLY A 621 15.52 -44.02 -3.74
CA GLY A 621 14.40 -43.19 -4.12
C GLY A 621 14.37 -42.89 -5.62
N VAL A 622 13.27 -42.32 -6.06
CA VAL A 622 13.03 -41.99 -7.44
C VAL A 622 12.31 -40.65 -7.52
N ASN A 623 12.76 -39.82 -8.42
CA ASN A 623 12.07 -38.60 -8.80
C ASN A 623 11.62 -38.72 -10.25
N TYR A 624 10.38 -38.35 -10.49
CA TYR A 624 9.84 -38.27 -11.85
C TYR A 624 9.19 -36.91 -12.07
N ASN A 625 9.61 -36.26 -13.14
CA ASN A 625 9.09 -34.97 -13.55
C ASN A 625 8.59 -35.04 -15.00
N TYR A 626 7.34 -34.65 -15.20
CA TYR A 626 6.72 -34.51 -16.50
C TYR A 626 6.44 -33.03 -16.78
N TYR A 627 7.15 -32.48 -17.73
CA TYR A 627 6.98 -31.09 -18.17
C TYR A 627 6.29 -31.05 -19.53
N ASP A 628 5.15 -30.36 -19.58
CA ASP A 628 4.39 -30.08 -20.80
C ASP A 628 4.89 -28.77 -21.41
N LYS A 629 5.48 -28.83 -22.59
CA LYS A 629 6.06 -27.67 -23.28
C LYS A 629 4.99 -26.76 -23.87
N ASN A 630 3.84 -27.30 -24.29
CA ASN A 630 2.76 -26.53 -24.86
C ASN A 630 2.10 -25.64 -23.81
N LEU A 631 1.96 -26.14 -22.60
CA LEU A 631 1.39 -25.42 -21.46
C LEU A 631 2.45 -24.66 -20.65
N ASN A 632 3.73 -24.86 -20.92
CA ASN A 632 4.87 -24.35 -20.15
C ASN A 632 4.71 -24.66 -18.65
N LEU A 633 4.45 -25.93 -18.32
CA LEU A 633 4.03 -26.36 -17.02
C LEU A 633 4.65 -27.69 -16.60
N ASN A 634 5.20 -27.78 -15.38
CA ASN A 634 5.48 -29.06 -14.73
C ASN A 634 4.16 -29.73 -14.38
N LYS A 635 3.71 -30.66 -15.21
CA LYS A 635 2.39 -31.27 -15.08
C LYS A 635 2.31 -32.31 -13.99
N LEU A 636 3.38 -33.10 -13.82
CA LEU A 636 3.49 -34.12 -12.76
C LEU A 636 4.90 -34.06 -12.17
N GLU A 637 4.94 -33.93 -10.87
CA GLU A 637 6.15 -34.08 -10.06
C GLU A 637 5.88 -35.17 -9.03
N SER A 638 6.69 -36.21 -9.04
CA SER A 638 6.56 -37.28 -8.02
C SER A 638 7.93 -37.64 -7.48
N SER A 639 7.98 -37.91 -6.18
CA SER A 639 9.17 -38.35 -5.45
C SER A 639 8.77 -39.44 -4.48
N PHE A 640 9.51 -40.51 -4.45
CA PHE A 640 9.30 -41.61 -3.53
C PHE A 640 10.64 -42.09 -3.01
N GLY A 641 10.65 -42.65 -1.82
CA GLY A 641 11.85 -43.32 -1.34
C GLY A 641 11.73 -43.89 0.05
N GLN A 642 12.71 -44.70 0.37
CA GLN A 642 12.77 -45.50 1.58
C GLN A 642 14.22 -45.66 2.01
N ILE A 643 14.45 -45.87 3.30
CA ILE A 643 15.76 -46.04 3.89
C ILE A 643 15.84 -47.50 4.43
N TYR A 644 16.95 -48.16 4.13
CA TYR A 644 17.32 -49.44 4.68
C TYR A 644 18.52 -49.28 5.59
N SER A 645 18.35 -49.56 6.89
CA SER A 645 19.41 -49.55 7.89
C SER A 645 19.97 -50.95 8.02
N PHE A 646 21.29 -51.08 8.05
CA PHE A 646 21.93 -52.40 8.21
C PHE A 646 21.77 -52.94 9.63
N THR A 647 21.53 -52.04 10.58
CA THR A 647 21.24 -52.38 12.00
C THR A 647 20.07 -51.56 12.50
N ASP A 648 19.31 -52.10 13.45
CA ASP A 648 18.28 -51.31 14.15
C ASP A 648 18.95 -50.20 14.96
N ASN A 649 18.31 -49.05 15.03
CA ASN A 649 18.84 -47.91 15.77
C ASN A 649 17.79 -47.42 16.79
N THR A 650 17.79 -48.04 17.96
CA THR A 650 16.83 -47.72 19.03
C THR A 650 16.97 -46.32 19.62
N ASN A 651 18.03 -45.57 19.28
CA ASN A 651 18.20 -44.20 19.66
C ASN A 651 17.45 -43.19 18.74
N MET A 652 16.88 -43.68 17.65
CA MET A 652 16.09 -42.86 16.73
C MET A 652 14.66 -42.71 17.20
N PRO A 653 13.99 -41.59 16.87
CA PRO A 653 12.58 -41.43 17.22
C PRO A 653 11.71 -42.54 16.63
N THR A 654 10.96 -43.23 17.48
CA THR A 654 10.08 -44.33 17.08
C THR A 654 9.04 -43.91 16.05
N GLN A 655 8.60 -42.67 16.13
CA GLN A 655 7.62 -42.10 15.20
C GLN A 655 8.22 -41.69 13.84
N SER A 656 9.53 -41.67 13.69
CA SER A 656 10.24 -41.39 12.45
C SER A 656 10.37 -42.59 11.53
N SER A 657 10.09 -43.80 12.02
CA SER A 657 10.40 -45.11 11.39
C SER A 657 11.89 -45.35 11.09
N LEU A 658 12.77 -44.50 11.62
CA LEU A 658 14.23 -44.63 11.44
C LEU A 658 14.89 -45.48 12.54
N ASP A 659 14.15 -45.88 13.55
CA ASP A 659 14.54 -46.83 14.61
C ASP A 659 14.64 -48.27 14.11
N GLN A 660 13.98 -48.58 12.98
CA GLN A 660 13.84 -49.90 12.38
C GLN A 660 14.80 -50.08 11.20
N LYS A 661 14.97 -51.37 10.78
CA LYS A 661 15.78 -51.72 9.59
C LYS A 661 15.23 -51.10 8.30
N THR A 662 13.92 -51.01 8.19
CA THR A 662 13.26 -50.47 7.01
C THR A 662 12.37 -49.29 7.43
N SER A 663 12.63 -48.14 6.90
CA SER A 663 11.79 -46.96 7.19
C SER A 663 10.44 -47.06 6.50
N ASP A 664 9.53 -46.20 6.86
CA ASP A 664 8.34 -45.92 6.06
C ASP A 664 8.71 -45.57 4.62
N LEU A 665 7.85 -45.91 3.68
CA LEU A 665 7.91 -45.41 2.31
C LEU A 665 7.33 -43.98 2.30
N VAL A 666 8.16 -43.02 2.09
CA VAL A 666 7.70 -41.64 1.94
C VAL A 666 7.51 -41.26 0.50
N GLY A 667 6.44 -40.50 0.22
CA GLY A 667 6.10 -40.12 -1.12
C GLY A 667 5.49 -38.71 -1.19
N LYS A 668 5.72 -38.08 -2.34
CA LYS A 668 5.11 -36.80 -2.73
C LYS A 668 4.67 -36.91 -4.18
N ILE A 669 3.43 -36.57 -4.46
CA ILE A 669 2.88 -36.52 -5.81
C ILE A 669 2.22 -35.15 -5.96
N LYS A 670 2.65 -34.36 -6.92
CA LYS A 670 2.02 -33.10 -7.26
C LYS A 670 1.62 -33.11 -8.73
N TYR A 671 0.34 -32.94 -8.97
CA TYR A 671 -0.21 -32.84 -10.32
C TYR A 671 -0.78 -31.45 -10.56
N ASN A 672 -0.27 -30.76 -11.54
CA ASN A 672 -0.74 -29.46 -11.98
C ASN A 672 -1.61 -29.62 -13.23
N PHE A 673 -2.92 -29.47 -13.07
CA PHE A 673 -3.87 -29.54 -14.19
C PHE A 673 -3.68 -28.36 -15.14
N THR A 674 -3.48 -27.17 -14.56
CA THR A 674 -3.17 -25.90 -15.20
C THR A 674 -2.20 -25.11 -14.32
N GLN A 675 -1.79 -23.91 -14.72
CA GLN A 675 -0.97 -23.02 -13.87
C GLN A 675 -1.65 -22.66 -12.54
N ASN A 676 -2.98 -22.72 -12.50
CA ASN A 676 -3.78 -22.30 -11.34
C ASN A 676 -4.48 -23.46 -10.63
N ASN A 677 -4.39 -24.67 -11.16
CA ASN A 677 -5.09 -25.84 -10.62
C ASN A 677 -4.09 -26.93 -10.31
N SER A 678 -3.98 -27.30 -9.04
CA SER A 678 -3.04 -28.30 -8.58
C SER A 678 -3.62 -29.18 -7.49
N LEU A 679 -3.14 -30.40 -7.43
CA LEU A 679 -3.35 -31.36 -6.37
C LEU A 679 -2.01 -31.90 -5.91
N SER A 680 -1.74 -31.86 -4.61
CA SER A 680 -0.53 -32.41 -3.99
C SER A 680 -0.91 -33.41 -2.94
N TYR A 681 -0.25 -34.54 -2.93
CA TYR A 681 -0.38 -35.57 -1.91
C TYR A 681 1.00 -35.93 -1.38
N ASN A 682 1.22 -35.73 -0.09
CA ASN A 682 2.41 -36.16 0.65
C ASN A 682 1.98 -37.25 1.61
N PHE A 683 2.76 -38.34 1.69
CA PHE A 683 2.42 -39.44 2.56
C PHE A 683 3.64 -40.12 3.17
N SER A 684 3.41 -40.82 4.29
CA SER A 684 4.31 -41.81 4.88
C SER A 684 3.52 -43.11 5.06
N LEU A 685 3.92 -44.12 4.33
CA LEU A 685 3.29 -45.42 4.35
C LEU A 685 4.18 -46.37 5.16
N ASP A 686 3.60 -47.03 6.16
CA ASP A 686 4.30 -48.01 6.99
C ASP A 686 5.10 -49.02 6.15
N HIS A 687 6.25 -49.47 6.64
CA HIS A 687 7.13 -50.38 5.93
C HIS A 687 6.47 -51.73 5.55
N ASN A 688 5.40 -52.12 6.22
CA ASN A 688 4.58 -53.26 5.88
C ASN A 688 3.45 -52.98 4.90
N PHE A 689 3.31 -51.74 4.49
CA PHE A 689 2.25 -51.22 3.60
C PHE A 689 0.82 -51.41 4.12
N ASN A 690 0.64 -51.53 5.42
CA ASN A 690 -0.65 -51.77 6.04
C ASN A 690 -1.44 -50.50 6.37
N GLN A 691 -0.77 -49.43 6.68
CA GLN A 691 -1.40 -48.16 7.07
C GLN A 691 -0.53 -46.96 6.69
N THR A 692 -1.18 -45.81 6.48
CA THR A 692 -0.49 -44.53 6.37
C THR A 692 -0.27 -43.95 7.77
N ASN A 693 0.95 -43.55 8.06
CA ASN A 693 1.33 -42.82 9.28
C ASN A 693 1.15 -41.30 9.11
N TYR A 694 1.20 -40.86 7.88
CA TYR A 694 0.97 -39.46 7.52
C TYR A 694 0.28 -39.33 6.16
N ASP A 695 -0.75 -38.52 6.09
CA ASP A 695 -1.44 -38.11 4.88
C ASP A 695 -1.61 -36.61 4.88
N GLU A 696 -1.15 -35.95 3.83
CA GLU A 696 -1.40 -34.54 3.57
C GLU A 696 -1.86 -34.35 2.13
N ILE A 697 -3.08 -33.87 1.97
CA ILE A 697 -3.67 -33.58 0.66
C ILE A 697 -3.90 -32.07 0.59
N SER A 698 -3.23 -31.41 -0.33
CA SER A 698 -3.42 -29.99 -0.59
C SER A 698 -3.89 -29.80 -2.03
N SER A 699 -4.91 -28.97 -2.21
CA SER A 699 -5.42 -28.67 -3.53
C SER A 699 -5.79 -27.21 -3.69
N THR A 700 -5.57 -26.71 -4.90
CA THR A 700 -6.08 -25.40 -5.35
C THR A 700 -6.77 -25.61 -6.67
N PHE A 701 -8.04 -25.21 -6.75
CA PHE A 701 -8.81 -25.25 -7.96
C PHE A 701 -9.37 -23.88 -8.28
N LYS A 702 -9.08 -23.38 -9.47
CA LYS A 702 -9.67 -22.18 -10.02
C LYS A 702 -10.46 -22.54 -11.28
N VAL A 703 -11.77 -22.43 -11.21
CA VAL A 703 -12.67 -22.66 -12.33
C VAL A 703 -13.53 -21.41 -12.52
N ASN A 704 -13.32 -20.72 -13.64
CA ASN A 704 -13.96 -19.43 -13.89
C ASN A 704 -13.79 -18.47 -12.70
N ASN A 705 -14.88 -18.18 -12.02
CA ASN A 705 -14.98 -17.22 -10.93
C ASN A 705 -14.83 -17.86 -9.53
N LEU A 706 -14.68 -19.18 -9.47
CA LEU A 706 -14.55 -19.91 -8.21
C LEU A 706 -13.10 -20.34 -7.98
N VAL A 707 -12.57 -19.98 -6.82
CA VAL A 707 -11.31 -20.52 -6.29
C VAL A 707 -11.62 -21.34 -5.06
N ALA A 708 -11.26 -22.61 -5.08
CA ALA A 708 -11.40 -23.52 -3.95
C ALA A 708 -10.00 -23.98 -3.48
N ASN A 709 -9.72 -23.83 -2.21
CA ASN A 709 -8.53 -24.35 -1.55
C ASN A 709 -8.97 -25.40 -0.54
N PHE A 710 -8.21 -26.48 -0.46
CA PHE A 710 -8.53 -27.60 0.39
C PHE A 710 -7.23 -28.22 0.90
N ASP A 711 -7.07 -28.29 2.22
CA ASP A 711 -5.91 -28.88 2.88
C ASP A 711 -6.39 -29.86 3.95
N TYR A 712 -6.03 -31.13 3.80
CA TYR A 712 -6.34 -32.19 4.74
C TYR A 712 -5.04 -32.77 5.28
N ILE A 713 -4.90 -32.84 6.59
CA ILE A 713 -3.78 -33.48 7.27
C ILE A 713 -4.32 -34.52 8.23
N LYS A 714 -3.74 -35.73 8.17
CA LYS A 714 -3.96 -36.80 9.11
C LYS A 714 -2.63 -37.40 9.54
N GLU A 715 -2.40 -37.51 10.83
CA GLU A 715 -1.25 -38.17 11.44
C GLU A 715 -1.72 -39.28 12.34
N ASN A 716 -1.12 -40.44 12.20
CA ASN A 716 -1.31 -41.58 13.09
C ASN A 716 0.00 -41.78 13.88
N ASN A 717 -0.05 -41.58 15.21
CA ASN A 717 1.09 -41.72 16.11
C ASN A 717 2.28 -40.81 15.81
N PHE A 718 2.05 -39.65 15.20
CA PHE A 718 3.06 -38.68 14.84
C PHE A 718 3.00 -37.39 15.68
N ILE A 719 3.93 -36.49 15.39
CA ILE A 719 4.07 -35.20 16.03
C ILE A 719 2.73 -34.46 16.01
N GLY A 720 2.16 -34.21 17.17
CA GLY A 720 0.93 -33.45 17.33
C GLY A 720 -0.37 -34.22 17.12
N ASP A 721 -0.31 -35.45 16.60
CA ASP A 721 -1.49 -36.27 16.37
C ASP A 721 -2.63 -35.50 15.70
N ASN A 722 -2.26 -34.79 14.64
CA ASN A 722 -3.12 -33.85 13.93
C ASN A 722 -4.09 -34.59 13.00
N ASN A 723 -5.34 -34.18 13.02
CA ASN A 723 -6.32 -34.67 12.07
C ASN A 723 -7.32 -33.54 11.77
N TYR A 724 -7.05 -32.75 10.75
CA TYR A 724 -7.87 -31.60 10.44
C TYR A 724 -8.02 -31.33 8.93
N LEU A 725 -9.08 -30.63 8.61
CA LEU A 725 -9.41 -30.15 7.29
C LEU A 725 -9.55 -28.62 7.33
N ASN A 726 -8.76 -27.94 6.50
CA ASN A 726 -8.99 -26.55 6.14
C ASN A 726 -9.69 -26.50 4.78
N ALA A 727 -10.74 -25.69 4.66
CA ALA A 727 -11.39 -25.43 3.39
C ALA A 727 -11.61 -23.94 3.20
N GLY A 728 -11.31 -23.44 2.01
CA GLY A 728 -11.51 -22.08 1.60
C GLY A 728 -12.19 -22.02 0.23
N LEU A 729 -13.21 -21.19 0.10
CA LEU A 729 -13.90 -20.93 -1.15
C LEU A 729 -13.92 -19.42 -1.38
N LYS A 730 -13.50 -18.98 -2.56
CA LYS A 730 -13.64 -17.61 -3.03
C LYS A 730 -14.45 -17.62 -4.32
N LEU A 731 -15.61 -17.01 -4.29
CA LEU A 731 -16.46 -16.81 -5.46
C LEU A 731 -16.42 -15.34 -5.87
N GLU A 732 -15.95 -15.06 -7.06
CA GLU A 732 -16.04 -13.75 -7.71
C GLU A 732 -17.37 -13.69 -8.47
N ILE A 733 -18.41 -13.10 -7.84
CA ILE A 733 -19.75 -13.00 -8.41
C ILE A 733 -19.70 -12.15 -9.71
N ASP A 734 -18.97 -11.05 -9.63
CA ASP A 734 -18.63 -10.15 -10.73
C ASP A 734 -17.30 -9.41 -10.39
N PRO A 735 -16.76 -8.54 -11.27
CA PRO A 735 -15.50 -7.83 -11.00
C PRO A 735 -15.48 -6.99 -9.72
N SER A 736 -16.68 -6.63 -9.23
CA SER A 736 -16.82 -5.79 -8.02
C SER A 736 -17.23 -6.56 -6.78
N ASN A 737 -17.77 -7.77 -6.91
CA ASN A 737 -18.39 -8.52 -5.82
C ASN A 737 -17.74 -9.87 -5.63
N SER A 738 -17.28 -10.15 -4.43
CA SER A 738 -16.75 -11.46 -4.07
C SER A 738 -17.28 -11.96 -2.73
N LEU A 739 -17.40 -13.28 -2.65
CA LEU A 739 -17.77 -14.00 -1.45
C LEU A 739 -16.64 -14.95 -1.08
N ASN A 740 -16.15 -14.85 0.15
CA ASN A 740 -15.11 -15.72 0.68
C ASN A 740 -15.68 -16.51 1.86
N PHE A 741 -15.45 -17.80 1.85
CA PHE A 741 -15.78 -18.68 2.97
C PHE A 741 -14.54 -19.46 3.37
N LYS A 742 -14.28 -19.56 4.68
CA LYS A 742 -13.18 -20.36 5.25
C LYS A 742 -13.69 -21.12 6.45
N THR A 743 -13.21 -22.35 6.60
CA THR A 743 -13.51 -23.17 7.76
C THR A 743 -12.35 -24.09 8.09
N ARG A 744 -12.25 -24.50 9.35
CA ARG A 744 -11.34 -25.54 9.82
C ARG A 744 -12.10 -26.52 10.71
N LYS A 745 -12.01 -27.79 10.37
CA LYS A 745 -12.58 -28.87 11.17
C LYS A 745 -11.47 -29.74 11.71
N ASN A 746 -11.47 -29.96 13.02
CA ASN A 746 -10.60 -30.90 13.70
C ASN A 746 -11.37 -32.21 13.87
N TYR A 747 -10.92 -33.27 13.20
CA TYR A 747 -11.56 -34.58 13.24
C TYR A 747 -11.23 -35.36 14.51
N LYS A 748 -10.11 -35.07 15.19
CA LYS A 748 -9.75 -35.75 16.45
C LYS A 748 -10.73 -35.35 17.57
N THR A 749 -11.06 -34.09 17.68
CA THR A 749 -12.03 -33.56 18.66
C THR A 749 -13.44 -33.54 18.10
N ASN A 750 -13.62 -33.81 16.81
CA ASN A 750 -14.87 -33.66 16.05
C ASN A 750 -15.51 -32.28 16.16
N ILE A 751 -14.69 -31.25 16.32
CA ILE A 751 -15.13 -29.85 16.47
C ILE A 751 -14.76 -29.10 15.21
N THR A 752 -15.68 -28.27 14.73
CA THR A 752 -15.35 -27.22 13.78
C THR A 752 -14.81 -26.05 14.58
N GLU A 753 -13.57 -25.65 14.32
CA GLU A 753 -12.88 -24.59 15.10
C GLU A 753 -13.44 -23.22 14.78
N PHE A 754 -13.72 -22.96 13.50
CA PHE A 754 -14.31 -21.71 13.07
C PHE A 754 -15.05 -21.81 11.73
N TYR A 755 -15.95 -20.84 11.52
CA TYR A 755 -16.50 -20.45 10.23
C TYR A 755 -16.24 -18.96 10.02
N ASN A 756 -15.69 -18.60 8.85
CA ASN A 756 -15.54 -17.22 8.42
C ASN A 756 -16.24 -17.05 7.09
N LEU A 757 -17.17 -16.11 7.02
CA LEU A 757 -17.88 -15.75 5.80
C LEU A 757 -17.72 -14.26 5.58
N GLN A 758 -17.13 -13.89 4.45
CA GLN A 758 -16.88 -12.50 4.09
C GLN A 758 -17.49 -12.21 2.72
N TYR A 759 -18.32 -11.19 2.67
CA TYR A 759 -18.71 -10.55 1.42
C TYR A 759 -17.91 -9.28 1.25
N LEU A 760 -17.28 -9.10 0.08
CA LEU A 760 -16.49 -7.94 -0.27
C LEU A 760 -17.02 -7.33 -1.57
N TYR A 761 -17.38 -6.06 -1.48
CA TYR A 761 -17.62 -5.19 -2.62
C TYR A 761 -16.40 -4.30 -2.85
N GLU A 762 -15.86 -4.28 -4.06
CA GLU A 762 -14.71 -3.45 -4.43
C GLU A 762 -14.89 -2.88 -5.84
N ASN A 763 -14.70 -1.57 -5.97
CA ASN A 763 -14.62 -0.91 -7.28
C ASN A 763 -13.46 0.12 -7.29
N ASP A 764 -13.43 0.99 -8.30
CA ASP A 764 -12.39 2.00 -8.49
C ASP A 764 -12.22 2.96 -7.32
N CYS A 765 -13.26 3.18 -6.51
CA CYS A 765 -13.29 4.24 -5.50
C CYS A 765 -13.79 3.81 -4.12
N LEU A 766 -14.30 2.57 -3.97
CA LEU A 766 -14.91 2.09 -2.74
C LEU A 766 -14.60 0.61 -2.52
N LYS A 767 -14.22 0.26 -1.27
CA LYS A 767 -14.24 -1.11 -0.77
C LYS A 767 -15.17 -1.17 0.42
N ALA A 768 -16.13 -2.06 0.39
CA ALA A 768 -17.05 -2.31 1.50
C ALA A 768 -17.10 -3.80 1.78
N GLY A 769 -17.01 -4.20 3.04
CA GLY A 769 -17.01 -5.59 3.43
C GLY A 769 -17.91 -5.86 4.64
N ILE A 770 -18.53 -7.02 4.62
CA ILE A 770 -19.23 -7.59 5.78
C ILE A 770 -18.57 -8.94 6.04
N GLU A 771 -18.08 -9.12 7.24
CA GLU A 771 -17.44 -10.35 7.68
C GLU A 771 -18.14 -10.89 8.90
N PHE A 772 -18.62 -12.11 8.79
CA PHE A 772 -19.17 -12.89 9.90
C PHE A 772 -18.14 -13.97 10.26
N ASN A 773 -17.69 -13.95 11.50
CA ASN A 773 -16.79 -14.97 12.03
C ASN A 773 -17.46 -15.64 13.24
N LYS A 774 -17.51 -16.97 13.21
CA LYS A 774 -17.97 -17.80 14.31
C LYS A 774 -16.83 -18.70 14.74
N SER A 775 -16.38 -18.54 15.97
CA SER A 775 -15.34 -19.35 16.62
C SER A 775 -15.99 -20.25 17.68
N PHE A 776 -15.57 -21.50 17.75
CA PHE A 776 -16.01 -22.47 18.75
C PHE A 776 -14.94 -22.73 19.82
N TYR A 777 -13.87 -21.96 19.77
CA TYR A 777 -12.76 -22.08 20.70
C TYR A 777 -13.16 -21.57 22.10
N ASN A 778 -12.80 -22.33 23.13
CA ASN A 778 -13.05 -21.98 24.53
C ASN A 778 -11.74 -22.16 25.31
N ASP A 779 -11.24 -21.08 25.92
CA ASP A 779 -10.02 -21.09 26.74
C ASP A 779 -10.08 -19.94 27.76
N LYS A 780 -10.11 -20.26 29.07
CA LYS A 780 -10.18 -19.27 30.16
C LYS A 780 -11.39 -18.33 30.01
N ASP A 781 -11.15 -17.03 29.72
CA ASP A 781 -12.17 -16.02 29.48
C ASP A 781 -12.54 -15.86 27.98
N LEU A 782 -11.92 -16.65 27.09
CA LEU A 782 -12.34 -16.79 25.70
C LEU A 782 -13.51 -17.79 25.61
N GLU A 783 -14.64 -17.30 25.21
CA GLU A 783 -15.84 -18.10 24.97
C GLU A 783 -16.09 -18.26 23.47
N PRO A 784 -16.83 -19.29 23.05
CA PRO A 784 -17.30 -19.40 21.67
C PRO A 784 -17.94 -18.09 21.22
N GLU A 785 -17.48 -17.55 20.11
CA GLU A 785 -17.81 -16.18 19.74
C GLU A 785 -18.41 -16.07 18.34
N ASN A 786 -19.41 -15.21 18.21
CA ASN A 786 -19.89 -14.71 16.94
C ASN A 786 -19.51 -13.25 16.81
N THR A 787 -18.76 -12.92 15.75
CA THR A 787 -18.32 -11.55 15.48
C THR A 787 -18.87 -11.12 14.12
N LEU A 788 -19.46 -9.93 14.08
CA LEU A 788 -19.84 -9.27 12.84
C LEU A 788 -19.01 -7.99 12.69
N LEU A 789 -18.27 -7.90 11.61
CA LEU A 789 -17.40 -6.77 11.28
C LEU A 789 -17.86 -6.12 10.00
N PHE A 790 -18.06 -4.81 10.04
CA PHE A 790 -18.29 -3.98 8.86
C PHE A 790 -17.01 -3.18 8.55
N THR A 791 -16.58 -3.24 7.33
CA THR A 791 -15.42 -2.49 6.83
C THR A 791 -15.83 -1.59 5.69
N LEU A 792 -15.29 -0.38 5.69
CA LEU A 792 -15.51 0.59 4.62
C LEU A 792 -14.19 1.31 4.34
N THR A 793 -13.75 1.29 3.11
CA THR A 793 -12.56 2.00 2.65
C THR A 793 -12.94 2.88 1.46
N ILE A 794 -12.64 4.16 1.57
CA ILE A 794 -12.87 5.15 0.51
C ILE A 794 -11.54 5.47 -0.13
N ILE A 795 -11.42 5.18 -1.41
CA ILE A 795 -10.24 5.48 -2.20
C ILE A 795 -10.43 6.91 -2.78
N PRO A 796 -9.53 7.88 -2.56
CA PRO A 796 -8.15 7.81 -2.15
C PRO A 796 -7.88 8.20 -0.69
N PHE A 797 -8.89 8.33 0.18
CA PHE A 797 -8.71 8.84 1.54
C PHE A 797 -7.94 7.91 2.49
N GLY A 798 -7.48 6.78 2.02
CA GLY A 798 -6.57 5.88 2.72
C GLY A 798 -6.93 4.41 2.52
N LYS A 799 -5.92 3.57 2.33
CA LYS A 799 -6.04 2.15 2.60
C LYS A 799 -6.16 2.00 4.11
N ILE A 800 -7.34 1.77 4.58
CA ILE A 800 -7.52 1.15 5.89
C ILE A 800 -7.15 -0.31 5.64
N ASN A 801 -5.95 -0.69 6.04
CA ASN A 801 -5.63 -2.09 6.16
C ASN A 801 -6.57 -2.65 7.21
N THR A 802 -7.68 -3.19 6.76
CA THR A 802 -8.39 -4.16 7.58
C THR A 802 -7.41 -5.31 7.75
N PRO A 803 -7.17 -5.79 8.95
CA PRO A 803 -6.29 -6.90 9.16
C PRO A 803 -6.84 -8.09 8.37
N SER A 804 -6.04 -8.56 7.45
CA SER A 804 -6.31 -9.85 6.84
C SER A 804 -6.08 -10.91 7.93
N LEU A 805 -7.03 -11.77 8.14
CA LEU A 805 -6.85 -13.05 8.81
C LEU A 805 -5.94 -13.97 7.95
N SER A 806 -4.84 -13.44 7.43
CA SER A 806 -3.83 -14.19 6.69
C SER A 806 -2.70 -14.58 7.64
N GLY A 807 -3.00 -15.43 8.57
CA GLY A 807 -2.06 -15.87 9.59
C GLY A 807 -2.56 -17.08 10.37
N LEU A 808 -3.35 -17.92 9.72
CA LEU A 808 -3.66 -19.25 10.22
C LEU A 808 -3.24 -20.26 9.16
#